data_1252801f1ab2c8ae7ce537f858a1d990
#
_entry.id   1252801f1ab2c8ae7ce537f858a1d990
#
_cell.length_a   1.000
_cell.length_b   1.000
_cell.length_c   1.000
_cell.angle_alpha   90.00
_cell.angle_beta   90.00
_cell.angle_gamma   90.00
#
_symmetry.space_group_name_H-M   'P 1'
#
loop_
_entity.id
_entity.type
_entity.pdbx_description
1 polymer ?
#
loop_
_entity_poly.entity_id
_entity_poly.type
_entity_poly.pdbx_seq_one_letter_code
_entity_poly.pdbx_strand_id
1 'polypeptide(L)'
;MYLEFFESKGHLAMKSFSLVPHNDNSLLLINAGMAPLKPYFTGQEVPPRRRVTTCQKCVRTGDIENVGKTARHLTFFEMLGNFSFGDYFKHEAIAWSWEFLTEVLGLEKDRLYPSIYGEDDEAFDIWTKEVGVPADRITRFYRDPKTGECDNFWEHGAGPCGPCSEIYYDRGEKYGCGKPDCKVGCDCDRFMEVWNNVFTQFNGDGHGGYTELEHKNIDTGMGLERLAVVMQDVDSVFDIDTMKAIRDKVCELSGKKYHVDEMDDVSIRLITDHIRSSTFLISDGVMPSNEGRGYVLRRIIRRAAMHGRTLGIQGAFLGKIAQVVIDESKDGYPELEERKDFILKVLTQEEEKFAKTIDQGLGILADMEEHMKADGVKVLSGEDAFKLYDTYGFPVDLTAEILEEKGFTYDEAGFENCMEAQRQKARGARKETNYMGADANVYNDIDSEITTEFTGYDKLTDTAEIAFLTTSDDVVEALSDGDKGSVIVPNTPFYATMGGQQGDKGIIKTESGTFVVEDTVKVVGNRYAHVGYVSEGMIRTGEKATLSVDTKTRTNTCRNHSATHLLQKALREVLGTHVEQAGSYQDAERTRFDFSHFSAMTAEELKRVEDIVNEKINEAIEVRTDVMTVDEAKKTGAMALFGEKYGEKVRVVSMGDFSKEFCGGTHVKNTSDIKVFKILSESGVAAGVRRIEAITGDNVFAYYSNMEKELEEAAKVVKSTPANLKDRLEHLMAEMKALQSENESLKSKAAKDALGDVMDQVVDVNGIKLLATSVDGVDMNGLRDLGDSLKEKLGEGVIVLASSNEGKVNLVAMATDAAIKSGAHAGNLIKAIASKVGGGGGGRPNMAQAGGKNPAGIPDAIASVKDALSGMIK
;
A
#
# COMPACT_ATOMS: atom_id res chain seq x y z
N MET A 1 -27.49 22.21 17.46
CA MET A 1 -28.03 23.50 16.97
C MET A 1 -28.24 23.51 15.45
N TYR A 2 -27.20 23.34 14.59
CA TYR A 2 -27.37 23.39 13.12
C TYR A 2 -28.34 22.33 12.59
N LEU A 3 -28.11 21.08 12.91
CA LEU A 3 -29.00 20.00 12.46
C LEU A 3 -30.43 20.18 12.98
N GLU A 4 -30.60 20.52 14.24
CA GLU A 4 -31.92 20.78 14.87
C GLU A 4 -32.64 21.97 14.23
N PHE A 5 -31.90 23.04 13.86
CA PHE A 5 -32.46 24.17 13.13
C PHE A 5 -33.04 23.72 11.78
N PHE A 6 -32.26 22.93 11.00
CA PHE A 6 -32.75 22.45 9.72
C PHE A 6 -33.80 21.35 9.84
N GLU A 7 -33.78 20.54 10.90
CA GLU A 7 -34.90 19.64 11.21
C GLU A 7 -36.19 20.43 11.45
N SER A 8 -36.12 21.60 12.12
CA SER A 8 -37.27 22.48 12.29
C SER A 8 -37.81 23.05 10.97
N LYS A 9 -36.94 23.14 9.94
CA LYS A 9 -37.31 23.52 8.57
C LYS A 9 -37.72 22.31 7.70
N GLY A 10 -37.88 21.12 8.31
CA GLY A 10 -38.38 19.90 7.66
C GLY A 10 -37.29 19.01 7.03
N HIS A 11 -36.00 19.24 7.27
CA HIS A 11 -34.92 18.41 6.78
C HIS A 11 -34.79 17.12 7.58
N LEU A 12 -34.29 16.08 6.90
CA LEU A 12 -33.86 14.83 7.54
C LEU A 12 -32.37 14.97 7.91
N ALA A 13 -32.04 14.92 9.19
CA ALA A 13 -30.66 14.84 9.62
C ALA A 13 -30.09 13.44 9.30
N MET A 14 -29.05 13.41 8.49
CA MET A 14 -28.34 12.19 8.13
C MET A 14 -26.97 12.15 8.81
N LYS A 15 -26.50 10.95 9.14
CA LYS A 15 -25.14 10.74 9.65
C LYS A 15 -24.11 11.09 8.60
N SER A 16 -22.91 11.45 9.03
CA SER A 16 -21.74 11.62 8.15
C SER A 16 -21.46 10.32 7.38
N PHE A 17 -21.24 10.45 6.10
CA PHE A 17 -20.76 9.35 5.26
C PHE A 17 -19.27 9.09 5.50
N SER A 18 -18.79 7.93 5.07
CA SER A 18 -17.36 7.61 5.06
C SER A 18 -16.59 8.60 4.17
N LEU A 19 -15.34 8.89 4.54
CA LEU A 19 -14.40 9.64 3.70
C LEU A 19 -14.04 8.91 2.40
N VAL A 20 -14.27 7.59 2.35
CA VAL A 20 -14.07 6.77 1.16
C VAL A 20 -15.33 6.85 0.29
N PRO A 21 -15.27 7.44 -0.92
CA PRO A 21 -16.44 7.55 -1.79
C PRO A 21 -16.93 6.17 -2.21
N HIS A 22 -18.27 6.00 -2.18
CA HIS A 22 -18.96 4.83 -2.69
C HIS A 22 -19.43 5.10 -4.12
N ASN A 23 -19.10 4.21 -5.06
CA ASN A 23 -19.58 4.26 -6.46
C ASN A 23 -19.18 5.53 -7.25
N ASP A 24 -18.25 6.33 -6.78
CA ASP A 24 -17.72 7.49 -7.51
C ASP A 24 -16.20 7.36 -7.69
N ASN A 25 -15.78 6.95 -8.88
CA ASN A 25 -14.36 6.83 -9.23
C ASN A 25 -13.71 8.18 -9.60
N SER A 26 -14.48 9.25 -9.69
CA SER A 26 -13.96 10.59 -9.98
C SER A 26 -13.32 11.25 -8.76
N LEU A 27 -13.67 10.78 -7.55
CA LEU A 27 -13.16 11.31 -6.28
C LEU A 27 -12.26 10.29 -5.58
N LEU A 28 -11.11 10.76 -5.15
CA LEU A 28 -10.19 9.96 -4.32
C LEU A 28 -10.71 9.83 -2.88
N LEU A 29 -11.17 10.94 -2.32
CA LEU A 29 -11.74 11.09 -0.98
C LEU A 29 -12.92 12.08 -1.03
N ILE A 30 -13.86 11.96 -0.10
CA ILE A 30 -14.97 12.91 0.02
C ILE A 30 -14.43 14.29 0.43
N ASN A 31 -14.65 15.28 -0.40
CA ASN A 31 -14.10 16.63 -0.28
C ASN A 31 -15.17 17.73 -0.08
N ALA A 32 -16.45 17.37 -0.12
CA ALA A 32 -17.59 18.28 0.05
C ALA A 32 -18.81 17.55 0.60
N GLY A 33 -19.70 18.26 1.23
CA GLY A 33 -20.94 17.71 1.81
C GLY A 33 -21.86 17.07 0.80
N MET A 34 -21.90 17.61 -0.43
CA MET A 34 -22.75 17.10 -1.50
C MET A 34 -22.20 15.83 -2.17
N ALA A 35 -20.90 15.56 -2.06
CA ALA A 35 -20.26 14.48 -2.82
C ALA A 35 -20.92 13.11 -2.63
N PRO A 36 -21.23 12.65 -1.40
CA PRO A 36 -21.98 11.40 -1.21
C PRO A 36 -23.44 11.47 -1.64
N LEU A 37 -24.01 12.66 -1.84
CA LEU A 37 -25.41 12.90 -2.22
C LEU A 37 -25.58 13.13 -3.73
N LYS A 38 -24.52 13.13 -4.51
CA LYS A 38 -24.52 13.38 -5.96
C LYS A 38 -25.56 12.58 -6.75
N PRO A 39 -25.85 11.28 -6.44
CA PRO A 39 -26.90 10.54 -7.12
C PRO A 39 -28.32 11.14 -6.97
N TYR A 40 -28.59 11.84 -5.85
CA TYR A 40 -29.88 12.51 -5.62
C TYR A 40 -29.99 13.81 -6.43
N PHE A 41 -28.88 14.54 -6.60
CA PHE A 41 -28.84 15.74 -7.44
C PHE A 41 -29.04 15.44 -8.93
N THR A 42 -28.56 14.30 -9.39
CA THR A 42 -28.67 13.86 -10.80
C THR A 42 -29.94 13.08 -11.08
N GLY A 43 -30.76 12.77 -10.05
CA GLY A 43 -31.98 11.94 -10.21
C GLY A 43 -31.69 10.45 -10.45
N GLN A 44 -30.45 10.00 -10.29
CA GLN A 44 -30.09 8.58 -10.41
C GLN A 44 -30.68 7.74 -9.27
N GLU A 45 -30.83 8.37 -8.10
CA GLU A 45 -31.45 7.75 -6.93
C GLU A 45 -32.50 8.68 -6.35
N VAL A 46 -33.53 8.10 -5.72
CA VAL A 46 -34.56 8.86 -4.99
C VAL A 46 -34.05 9.17 -3.59
N PRO A 47 -33.98 10.46 -3.18
CA PRO A 47 -33.53 10.80 -1.84
C PRO A 47 -34.53 10.30 -0.78
N PRO A 48 -34.06 9.94 0.42
CA PRO A 48 -34.91 9.49 1.52
C PRO A 48 -35.90 10.58 1.95
N ARG A 49 -35.56 11.83 1.72
CA ARG A 49 -36.40 13.02 1.87
C ARG A 49 -35.87 14.11 0.93
N ARG A 50 -36.76 14.96 0.37
CA ARG A 50 -36.34 16.06 -0.52
C ARG A 50 -35.50 17.15 0.19
N ARG A 51 -35.55 17.22 1.52
CA ARG A 51 -34.73 18.08 2.37
C ARG A 51 -33.85 17.23 3.27
N VAL A 52 -32.54 17.42 3.16
CA VAL A 52 -31.55 16.67 3.96
C VAL A 52 -30.58 17.67 4.60
N THR A 53 -30.10 17.37 5.79
CA THR A 53 -29.00 18.09 6.43
C THR A 53 -27.97 17.14 6.99
N THR A 54 -26.70 17.53 6.92
CA THR A 54 -25.57 16.69 7.40
C THR A 54 -24.50 17.55 8.09
N CYS A 55 -23.72 16.88 8.94
CA CYS A 55 -22.36 17.32 9.29
C CYS A 55 -21.40 16.31 8.68
N GLN A 56 -20.83 16.60 7.52
CA GLN A 56 -20.06 15.67 6.71
C GLN A 56 -18.56 15.82 6.92
N LYS A 57 -17.90 14.70 7.22
CA LYS A 57 -16.43 14.58 7.21
C LYS A 57 -15.90 14.83 5.80
N CYS A 58 -14.93 15.72 5.65
CA CYS A 58 -14.32 16.05 4.36
C CYS A 58 -12.80 16.05 4.44
N VAL A 59 -12.14 15.69 3.34
CA VAL A 59 -10.68 15.79 3.18
C VAL A 59 -10.35 16.48 1.86
N ARG A 60 -9.60 17.58 1.94
CA ARG A 60 -9.06 18.30 0.76
C ARG A 60 -7.55 18.15 0.70
N THR A 61 -7.07 17.49 -0.35
CA THR A 61 -5.64 17.22 -0.54
C THR A 61 -4.89 18.37 -1.19
N GLY A 62 -5.58 19.25 -1.92
CA GLY A 62 -4.98 20.45 -2.54
C GLY A 62 -4.50 21.48 -1.53
N ASP A 63 -5.07 21.49 -0.32
CA ASP A 63 -4.74 22.46 0.73
C ASP A 63 -3.58 22.04 1.64
N ILE A 64 -3.02 20.81 1.47
CA ILE A 64 -1.98 20.26 2.34
C ILE A 64 -0.77 21.18 2.47
N GLU A 65 -0.35 21.86 1.40
CA GLU A 65 0.81 22.75 1.39
C GLU A 65 0.56 24.07 2.14
N ASN A 66 -0.72 24.46 2.31
CA ASN A 66 -1.14 25.67 3.01
C ASN A 66 -1.39 25.44 4.51
N VAL A 67 -1.49 24.15 4.91
CA VAL A 67 -1.70 23.79 6.32
C VAL A 67 -0.53 24.26 7.18
N GLY A 68 -0.87 24.88 8.30
CA GLY A 68 0.11 25.47 9.24
C GLY A 68 0.59 26.87 8.85
N LYS A 69 0.53 27.26 7.58
CA LYS A 69 0.98 28.57 7.06
C LYS A 69 -0.12 29.62 7.09
N THR A 70 -1.38 29.21 7.06
CA THR A 70 -2.56 30.09 7.09
C THR A 70 -3.42 29.82 8.32
N ALA A 71 -4.29 30.75 8.67
CA ALA A 71 -5.19 30.64 9.82
C ALA A 71 -6.45 29.79 9.57
N ARG A 72 -6.70 29.36 8.31
CA ARG A 72 -8.00 28.80 7.88
C ARG A 72 -7.94 27.48 7.11
N HIS A 73 -6.74 26.99 6.67
CA HIS A 73 -6.62 25.77 5.89
C HIS A 73 -6.40 24.53 6.77
N LEU A 74 -7.19 23.49 6.49
CA LEU A 74 -7.13 22.18 7.13
C LEU A 74 -7.20 21.11 6.05
N THR A 75 -6.52 19.98 6.26
CA THR A 75 -6.65 18.78 5.41
C THR A 75 -7.97 18.09 5.67
N PHE A 76 -8.30 17.85 6.94
CA PHE A 76 -9.60 17.31 7.37
C PHE A 76 -10.42 18.42 8.02
N PHE A 77 -11.69 18.52 7.64
CA PHE A 77 -12.65 19.45 8.23
C PHE A 77 -14.06 18.87 8.17
N GLU A 78 -14.95 19.46 8.96
CA GLU A 78 -16.36 19.08 9.00
C GLU A 78 -17.19 20.13 8.27
N MET A 79 -17.98 19.68 7.29
CA MET A 79 -18.85 20.55 6.50
C MET A 79 -20.31 20.37 6.93
N LEU A 80 -20.88 21.41 7.49
CA LEU A 80 -22.30 21.52 7.76
C LEU A 80 -23.02 21.85 6.46
N GLY A 81 -24.03 21.05 6.08
CA GLY A 81 -24.74 21.24 4.83
C GLY A 81 -26.24 21.04 4.97
N ASN A 82 -27.01 21.86 4.25
CA ASN A 82 -28.42 21.65 4.02
C ASN A 82 -28.71 21.57 2.53
N PHE A 83 -29.50 20.59 2.13
CA PHE A 83 -29.68 20.20 0.74
C PHE A 83 -31.16 20.17 0.40
N SER A 84 -31.50 20.62 -0.83
CA SER A 84 -32.82 20.54 -1.41
C SER A 84 -32.77 19.79 -2.74
N PHE A 85 -33.58 18.77 -2.89
CA PHE A 85 -33.71 18.00 -4.13
C PHE A 85 -35.05 18.37 -4.79
N GLY A 86 -35.08 19.48 -5.55
CA GLY A 86 -36.25 19.98 -6.23
C GLY A 86 -37.39 20.40 -5.31
N ASP A 87 -37.11 20.91 -4.11
CA ASP A 87 -38.13 21.37 -3.14
C ASP A 87 -38.07 22.89 -2.95
N TYR A 88 -37.07 23.42 -2.22
CA TYR A 88 -36.85 24.85 -2.08
C TYR A 88 -35.63 25.31 -2.86
N PHE A 89 -35.51 26.66 -3.05
CA PHE A 89 -34.42 27.24 -3.81
C PHE A 89 -33.83 28.50 -3.14
N LYS A 90 -33.41 29.51 -3.87
CA LYS A 90 -32.66 30.67 -3.40
C LYS A 90 -33.32 31.41 -2.26
N HIS A 91 -34.65 31.65 -2.30
CA HIS A 91 -35.37 32.42 -1.30
C HIS A 91 -35.22 31.88 0.09
N GLU A 92 -35.52 30.58 0.24
CA GLU A 92 -35.41 29.88 1.51
C GLU A 92 -33.94 29.68 1.92
N ALA A 93 -33.07 29.28 0.99
CA ALA A 93 -31.66 29.02 1.30
C ALA A 93 -30.98 30.28 1.86
N ILE A 94 -31.16 31.43 1.21
CA ILE A 94 -30.59 32.70 1.64
C ILE A 94 -31.23 33.16 2.97
N ALA A 95 -32.55 33.10 3.07
CA ALA A 95 -33.25 33.52 4.29
C ALA A 95 -32.86 32.67 5.51
N TRP A 96 -32.78 31.32 5.35
CA TRP A 96 -32.43 30.43 6.47
C TRP A 96 -30.96 30.54 6.85
N SER A 97 -30.05 30.73 5.89
CA SER A 97 -28.65 30.95 6.24
C SER A 97 -28.44 32.20 7.04
N TRP A 98 -29.12 33.27 6.66
CA TRP A 98 -29.10 34.52 7.41
C TRP A 98 -29.77 34.42 8.80
N GLU A 99 -30.95 33.77 8.87
CA GLU A 99 -31.67 33.54 10.14
C GLU A 99 -30.77 32.72 11.09
N PHE A 100 -30.11 31.66 10.60
CA PHE A 100 -29.22 30.85 11.44
C PHE A 100 -28.06 31.66 11.99
N LEU A 101 -27.34 32.41 11.14
CA LEU A 101 -26.18 33.20 11.57
C LEU A 101 -26.55 34.31 12.53
N THR A 102 -27.66 35.02 12.27
CA THR A 102 -27.97 36.27 13.00
C THR A 102 -28.92 36.04 14.18
N GLU A 103 -29.91 35.13 14.07
CA GLU A 103 -30.93 34.93 15.11
C GLU A 103 -30.60 33.71 16.00
N VAL A 104 -30.05 32.67 15.44
CA VAL A 104 -29.71 31.46 16.21
C VAL A 104 -28.32 31.57 16.83
N LEU A 105 -27.31 31.93 16.06
CA LEU A 105 -25.94 32.13 16.54
C LEU A 105 -25.66 33.54 17.13
N GLY A 106 -26.47 34.52 16.78
CA GLY A 106 -26.36 35.89 17.31
C GLY A 106 -25.18 36.68 16.75
N LEU A 107 -24.71 36.34 15.54
CA LEU A 107 -23.63 37.08 14.89
C LEU A 107 -24.10 38.49 14.51
N GLU A 108 -23.20 39.47 14.66
CA GLU A 108 -23.48 40.89 14.35
C GLU A 108 -23.74 41.09 12.86
N LYS A 109 -24.97 41.51 12.51
CA LYS A 109 -25.40 41.71 11.12
C LYS A 109 -24.45 42.61 10.33
N ASP A 110 -23.84 43.59 11.03
CA ASP A 110 -22.94 44.56 10.41
C ASP A 110 -21.57 43.99 10.04
N ARG A 111 -21.22 42.82 10.54
CA ARG A 111 -19.97 42.11 10.22
C ARG A 111 -20.15 41.03 9.16
N LEU A 112 -21.39 40.82 8.67
CA LEU A 112 -21.67 39.81 7.64
C LEU A 112 -21.74 40.48 6.26
N TYR A 113 -20.98 39.92 5.31
CA TYR A 113 -20.80 40.44 3.95
C TYR A 113 -21.12 39.35 2.94
N PRO A 114 -22.31 39.33 2.33
CA PRO A 114 -22.61 38.41 1.25
C PRO A 114 -21.83 38.71 -0.02
N SER A 115 -21.48 37.65 -0.76
CA SER A 115 -21.05 37.73 -2.16
C SER A 115 -21.99 36.94 -3.06
N ILE A 116 -22.01 37.26 -4.33
CA ILE A 116 -22.85 36.63 -5.33
C ILE A 116 -22.11 36.49 -6.67
N TYR A 117 -22.55 35.58 -7.51
CA TYR A 117 -22.17 35.59 -8.91
C TYR A 117 -22.65 36.87 -9.59
N GLY A 118 -21.78 37.51 -10.34
CA GLY A 118 -22.00 38.87 -10.86
C GLY A 118 -23.26 39.06 -11.70
N GLU A 119 -23.72 38.02 -12.36
CA GLU A 119 -24.93 38.02 -13.22
C GLU A 119 -26.18 37.48 -12.48
N ASP A 120 -26.09 37.11 -11.20
CA ASP A 120 -27.22 36.61 -10.41
C ASP A 120 -28.00 37.77 -9.73
N ASP A 121 -28.79 38.47 -10.52
CA ASP A 121 -29.63 39.58 -10.03
C ASP A 121 -30.76 39.07 -9.11
N GLU A 122 -31.23 37.85 -9.24
CA GLU A 122 -32.21 37.24 -8.33
C GLU A 122 -31.64 37.11 -6.92
N ALA A 123 -30.44 36.58 -6.75
CA ALA A 123 -29.80 36.51 -5.45
C ALA A 123 -29.54 37.91 -4.86
N PHE A 124 -29.14 38.90 -5.71
CA PHE A 124 -28.98 40.29 -5.26
C PHE A 124 -30.29 40.88 -4.74
N ASP A 125 -31.39 40.67 -5.44
CA ASP A 125 -32.71 41.14 -5.05
C ASP A 125 -33.20 40.51 -3.73
N ILE A 126 -32.99 39.21 -3.56
CA ILE A 126 -33.33 38.53 -2.30
C ILE A 126 -32.51 39.10 -1.15
N TRP A 127 -31.19 39.25 -1.28
CA TRP A 127 -30.36 39.84 -0.25
C TRP A 127 -30.77 41.29 0.13
N THR A 128 -31.07 42.10 -0.85
CA THR A 128 -31.36 43.55 -0.60
C THR A 128 -32.79 43.80 -0.22
N LYS A 129 -33.78 43.11 -0.85
CA LYS A 129 -35.19 43.45 -0.68
C LYS A 129 -35.90 42.56 0.34
N GLU A 130 -35.50 41.32 0.48
CA GLU A 130 -36.14 40.35 1.40
C GLU A 130 -35.37 40.30 2.73
N VAL A 131 -34.06 40.07 2.67
CA VAL A 131 -33.20 39.98 3.85
C VAL A 131 -32.85 41.36 4.41
N GLY A 132 -32.74 42.37 3.55
CA GLY A 132 -32.50 43.73 3.96
C GLY A 132 -31.00 44.08 4.16
N VAL A 133 -30.11 43.34 3.52
CA VAL A 133 -28.67 43.66 3.53
C VAL A 133 -28.41 44.89 2.65
N PRO A 134 -27.68 45.90 3.11
CA PRO A 134 -27.32 47.08 2.32
C PRO A 134 -26.57 46.66 1.02
N ALA A 135 -26.94 47.25 -0.10
CA ALA A 135 -26.38 46.87 -1.41
C ALA A 135 -24.86 47.06 -1.51
N ASP A 136 -24.30 47.99 -0.79
CA ASP A 136 -22.86 48.29 -0.73
C ASP A 136 -22.06 47.24 0.06
N ARG A 137 -22.73 46.37 0.82
CA ARG A 137 -22.09 45.22 1.47
C ARG A 137 -22.06 43.95 0.63
N ILE A 138 -22.75 43.92 -0.49
CA ILE A 138 -22.81 42.75 -1.38
C ILE A 138 -21.72 42.87 -2.42
N THR A 139 -20.82 41.89 -2.44
CA THR A 139 -19.74 41.81 -3.43
C THR A 139 -20.20 40.97 -4.61
N ARG A 140 -20.00 41.47 -5.83
CA ARG A 140 -20.28 40.75 -7.08
C ARG A 140 -18.97 40.22 -7.68
N PHE A 141 -18.84 38.89 -7.86
CA PHE A 141 -17.71 38.26 -8.53
C PHE A 141 -18.10 37.83 -9.96
N TYR A 142 -17.29 38.21 -10.91
CA TYR A 142 -17.47 37.91 -12.31
C TYR A 142 -16.43 36.89 -12.76
N ARG A 143 -16.73 36.11 -13.79
CA ARG A 143 -15.75 35.20 -14.39
C ARG A 143 -14.51 35.97 -14.87
N ASP A 144 -13.33 35.44 -14.57
CA ASP A 144 -12.08 35.98 -15.13
C ASP A 144 -12.07 35.77 -16.65
N PRO A 145 -11.88 36.81 -17.45
CA PRO A 145 -11.92 36.70 -18.91
C PRO A 145 -10.81 35.82 -19.50
N LYS A 146 -9.74 35.51 -18.74
CA LYS A 146 -8.59 34.73 -19.21
C LYS A 146 -8.69 33.27 -18.82
N THR A 147 -9.09 32.99 -17.58
CA THR A 147 -9.17 31.62 -17.04
C THR A 147 -10.57 31.04 -17.16
N GLY A 148 -11.60 31.89 -17.23
CA GLY A 148 -13.01 31.49 -17.18
C GLY A 148 -13.50 31.14 -15.78
N GLU A 149 -12.64 31.20 -14.77
CA GLU A 149 -12.95 30.86 -13.37
C GLU A 149 -13.73 31.99 -12.68
N CYS A 150 -14.52 31.64 -11.67
CA CYS A 150 -15.26 32.58 -10.85
C CYS A 150 -15.48 31.98 -9.46
N ASP A 151 -15.15 32.76 -8.41
CA ASP A 151 -15.31 32.31 -7.02
C ASP A 151 -16.77 32.00 -6.66
N ASN A 152 -17.73 32.76 -7.21
CA ASN A 152 -19.16 32.57 -6.95
C ASN A 152 -19.90 31.76 -8.06
N PHE A 153 -19.21 30.89 -8.75
CA PHE A 153 -19.82 29.87 -9.62
C PHE A 153 -19.18 28.52 -9.34
N TRP A 154 -19.94 27.62 -8.72
CA TRP A 154 -19.43 26.33 -8.32
C TRP A 154 -19.59 25.33 -9.47
N GLU A 155 -18.47 24.74 -9.89
CA GLU A 155 -18.39 23.67 -10.87
C GLU A 155 -17.19 22.75 -10.58
N HIS A 156 -17.34 21.47 -10.82
CA HIS A 156 -16.26 20.52 -10.67
C HIS A 156 -16.35 19.42 -11.73
N GLY A 157 -15.69 19.63 -12.87
CA GLY A 157 -15.76 18.76 -14.02
C GLY A 157 -17.17 18.69 -14.61
N ALA A 158 -17.57 17.52 -15.12
CA ALA A 158 -18.93 17.28 -15.59
C ALA A 158 -19.88 16.96 -14.43
N GLY A 159 -21.08 17.55 -14.45
CA GLY A 159 -22.10 17.30 -13.44
C GLY A 159 -22.87 18.53 -12.98
N PRO A 160 -23.67 18.40 -11.90
CA PRO A 160 -24.47 19.47 -11.34
C PRO A 160 -23.61 20.66 -10.92
N CYS A 161 -23.99 21.87 -11.37
CA CYS A 161 -23.25 23.11 -11.10
C CYS A 161 -24.18 24.31 -11.09
N GLY A 162 -23.68 25.48 -10.68
CA GLY A 162 -24.45 26.71 -10.71
C GLY A 162 -23.81 27.87 -9.96
N PRO A 163 -24.43 29.06 -10.04
CA PRO A 163 -23.99 30.22 -9.26
C PRO A 163 -24.10 29.95 -7.77
N CYS A 164 -23.32 30.65 -6.99
CA CYS A 164 -23.40 30.56 -5.53
C CYS A 164 -23.35 31.93 -4.87
N SER A 165 -23.78 31.95 -3.62
CA SER A 165 -23.68 33.09 -2.74
C SER A 165 -22.98 32.69 -1.46
N GLU A 166 -21.87 33.35 -1.19
CA GLU A 166 -21.08 33.09 0.02
C GLU A 166 -21.33 34.17 1.05
N ILE A 167 -21.18 33.83 2.31
CA ILE A 167 -21.31 34.77 3.43
C ILE A 167 -19.97 34.86 4.13
N TYR A 168 -19.40 36.04 4.16
CA TYR A 168 -18.13 36.32 4.82
C TYR A 168 -18.38 37.05 6.15
N TYR A 169 -17.54 36.78 7.14
CA TYR A 169 -17.52 37.46 8.41
C TYR A 169 -16.28 38.35 8.50
N ASP A 170 -16.48 39.68 8.73
CA ASP A 170 -15.39 40.63 8.97
C ASP A 170 -14.85 40.46 10.38
N ARG A 171 -13.68 39.89 10.52
CA ARG A 171 -12.97 39.66 11.79
C ARG A 171 -12.29 40.91 12.33
N GLY A 172 -12.30 42.00 11.54
CA GLY A 172 -11.72 43.27 11.88
C GLY A 172 -10.33 43.50 11.27
N GLU A 173 -9.92 44.79 11.33
CA GLU A 173 -8.71 45.28 10.64
C GLU A 173 -7.42 44.60 11.11
N LYS A 174 -7.37 44.08 12.35
CA LYS A 174 -6.20 43.37 12.89
C LYS A 174 -5.80 42.14 12.08
N TYR A 175 -6.74 41.55 11.36
CA TYR A 175 -6.51 40.38 10.50
C TYR A 175 -6.35 40.76 9.01
N GLY A 176 -6.42 42.04 8.68
CA GLY A 176 -6.32 42.55 7.33
C GLY A 176 -4.87 42.61 6.82
N CYS A 177 -4.72 42.62 5.48
CA CYS A 177 -3.43 42.78 4.83
C CYS A 177 -2.80 44.15 4.92
N GLY A 178 -3.46 45.11 5.62
CA GLY A 178 -3.01 46.50 5.76
C GLY A 178 -3.12 47.35 4.48
N LYS A 179 -3.69 46.83 3.39
CA LYS A 179 -3.92 47.58 2.15
C LYS A 179 -5.21 48.36 2.23
N PRO A 180 -5.26 49.59 1.63
CA PRO A 180 -6.46 50.41 1.65
C PRO A 180 -7.67 49.81 0.94
N ASP A 181 -7.45 48.90 0.02
CA ASP A 181 -8.43 48.18 -0.79
C ASP A 181 -8.79 46.79 -0.25
N CYS A 182 -8.46 46.52 1.01
CA CYS A 182 -8.82 45.24 1.68
C CYS A 182 -10.34 45.09 1.75
N LYS A 183 -10.86 44.06 1.05
CA LYS A 183 -12.30 43.79 0.90
C LYS A 183 -12.55 42.28 0.81
N VAL A 184 -13.81 41.86 0.72
CA VAL A 184 -14.20 40.46 0.41
C VAL A 184 -13.50 40.03 -0.86
N GLY A 185 -12.91 38.80 -0.85
CA GLY A 185 -12.07 38.27 -1.90
C GLY A 185 -10.58 38.61 -1.76
N CYS A 186 -10.17 39.28 -0.68
CA CYS A 186 -8.76 39.44 -0.34
C CYS A 186 -8.24 38.16 0.33
N ASP A 187 -7.03 37.70 -0.03
CA ASP A 187 -6.39 36.48 0.53
C ASP A 187 -5.98 36.61 2.02
N CYS A 188 -6.23 37.75 2.66
CA CYS A 188 -5.97 37.91 4.08
C CYS A 188 -7.08 37.26 4.94
N ASP A 189 -6.80 37.13 6.25
CA ASP A 189 -7.71 36.48 7.19
C ASP A 189 -8.80 37.41 7.77
N ARG A 190 -8.98 38.63 7.22
CA ARG A 190 -9.99 39.59 7.69
C ARG A 190 -11.41 39.13 7.34
N PHE A 191 -11.67 38.86 6.05
CA PHE A 191 -12.98 38.42 5.60
C PHE A 191 -12.95 36.89 5.47
N MET A 192 -13.41 36.21 6.50
CA MET A 192 -13.45 34.75 6.53
C MET A 192 -14.78 34.27 5.94
N GLU A 193 -14.72 33.50 4.86
CA GLU A 193 -15.88 32.79 4.34
C GLU A 193 -16.36 31.78 5.38
N VAL A 194 -17.62 31.92 5.82
CA VAL A 194 -18.24 31.04 6.81
C VAL A 194 -19.29 30.12 6.19
N TRP A 195 -19.97 30.54 5.11
CA TRP A 195 -21.03 29.75 4.48
C TRP A 195 -21.07 29.98 2.98
N ASN A 196 -21.22 28.90 2.20
CA ASN A 196 -21.47 28.94 0.77
C ASN A 196 -22.83 28.30 0.44
N ASN A 197 -23.71 29.04 -0.24
CA ASN A 197 -24.99 28.58 -0.77
C ASN A 197 -24.89 28.40 -2.27
N VAL A 198 -24.82 27.16 -2.76
CA VAL A 198 -24.73 26.81 -4.17
C VAL A 198 -26.12 26.55 -4.73
N PHE A 199 -26.48 27.29 -5.77
CA PHE A 199 -27.76 27.21 -6.47
C PHE A 199 -27.60 26.30 -7.68
N THR A 200 -27.67 25.00 -7.45
CA THR A 200 -27.43 23.98 -8.47
C THR A 200 -28.61 23.93 -9.46
N GLN A 201 -28.45 24.58 -10.59
CA GLN A 201 -29.49 24.70 -11.60
C GLN A 201 -29.04 24.25 -12.99
N PHE A 202 -27.75 23.93 -13.18
CA PHE A 202 -27.19 23.47 -14.43
C PHE A 202 -26.52 22.10 -14.30
N ASN A 203 -26.41 21.40 -15.41
CA ASN A 203 -25.54 20.25 -15.59
C ASN A 203 -24.44 20.65 -16.57
N GLY A 204 -23.21 20.76 -16.09
CA GLY A 204 -22.03 21.09 -16.88
C GLY A 204 -21.48 19.87 -17.61
N ASP A 205 -20.95 20.09 -18.82
CA ASP A 205 -20.28 19.06 -19.64
C ASP A 205 -18.77 18.91 -19.32
N GLY A 206 -18.25 19.75 -18.42
CA GLY A 206 -16.83 19.82 -18.09
C GLY A 206 -15.97 20.57 -19.11
N HIS A 207 -16.59 21.15 -20.15
CA HIS A 207 -15.93 21.91 -21.22
C HIS A 207 -16.50 23.33 -21.39
N GLY A 208 -17.29 23.79 -20.41
CA GLY A 208 -17.91 25.12 -20.41
C GLY A 208 -19.30 25.16 -21.05
N GLY A 209 -19.88 24.03 -21.41
CA GLY A 209 -21.28 23.91 -21.83
C GLY A 209 -22.18 23.57 -20.65
N TYR A 210 -23.35 24.23 -20.58
CA TYR A 210 -24.32 24.05 -19.49
C TYR A 210 -25.71 23.77 -20.06
N THR A 211 -26.40 22.77 -19.45
CA THR A 211 -27.82 22.49 -19.68
C THR A 211 -28.59 22.69 -18.40
N GLU A 212 -29.78 23.24 -18.43
CA GLU A 212 -30.61 23.39 -17.24
C GLU A 212 -31.01 22.01 -16.71
N LEU A 213 -30.96 21.85 -15.37
CA LEU A 213 -31.51 20.68 -14.69
C LEU A 213 -33.03 20.73 -14.70
N GLU A 214 -33.67 19.58 -14.81
CA GLU A 214 -35.14 19.43 -14.71
C GLU A 214 -35.67 19.98 -13.38
N HIS A 215 -34.93 19.81 -12.31
CA HIS A 215 -35.22 20.33 -10.97
C HIS A 215 -34.03 21.13 -10.45
N LYS A 216 -34.31 22.34 -9.96
CA LYS A 216 -33.31 23.17 -9.29
C LYS A 216 -33.07 22.63 -7.88
N ASN A 217 -31.83 22.57 -7.47
CA ASN A 217 -31.42 21.99 -6.18
C ASN A 217 -30.64 23.03 -5.37
N ILE A 218 -30.56 22.81 -4.07
CA ILE A 218 -29.70 23.55 -3.16
C ILE A 218 -28.64 22.62 -2.61
N ASP A 219 -27.38 23.08 -2.71
CA ASP A 219 -26.22 22.53 -2.06
C ASP A 219 -25.60 23.63 -1.18
N THR A 220 -25.38 23.37 0.10
CA THR A 220 -24.72 24.34 0.94
C THR A 220 -23.56 23.73 1.69
N GLY A 221 -22.54 24.55 1.97
CA GLY A 221 -21.38 24.15 2.75
C GLY A 221 -20.96 25.24 3.71
N MET A 222 -20.94 24.93 5.02
CA MET A 222 -20.43 25.77 6.06
C MET A 222 -19.36 25.01 6.84
N GLY A 223 -18.12 25.51 6.82
CA GLY A 223 -17.02 24.89 7.56
C GLY A 223 -17.23 25.03 9.07
N LEU A 224 -17.39 23.91 9.78
CA LEU A 224 -17.61 23.94 11.24
C LEU A 224 -16.45 24.62 11.96
N GLU A 225 -15.22 24.32 11.59
CA GLU A 225 -14.02 24.89 12.21
C GLU A 225 -13.90 26.39 11.96
N ARG A 226 -14.21 26.86 10.75
CA ARG A 226 -14.23 28.30 10.43
C ARG A 226 -15.33 29.04 11.21
N LEU A 227 -16.50 28.44 11.31
CA LEU A 227 -17.58 28.99 12.15
C LEU A 227 -17.17 29.05 13.62
N ALA A 228 -16.50 27.99 14.12
CA ALA A 228 -16.02 27.94 15.51
C ALA A 228 -14.98 29.04 15.78
N VAL A 229 -14.08 29.37 14.82
CA VAL A 229 -13.16 30.52 14.96
C VAL A 229 -13.92 31.79 15.21
N VAL A 230 -14.99 32.05 14.45
CA VAL A 230 -15.82 33.24 14.61
C VAL A 230 -16.56 33.25 15.94
N MET A 231 -17.17 32.12 16.31
CA MET A 231 -17.96 31.98 17.54
C MET A 231 -17.14 32.04 18.83
N GLN A 232 -15.90 31.53 18.79
CA GLN A 232 -14.98 31.53 19.93
C GLN A 232 -14.05 32.76 19.97
N ASP A 233 -14.13 33.66 18.95
CA ASP A 233 -13.29 34.86 18.76
C ASP A 233 -11.79 34.52 18.93
N VAL A 234 -11.32 33.49 18.24
CA VAL A 234 -9.92 33.06 18.27
C VAL A 234 -9.19 33.37 16.96
N ASP A 235 -7.85 33.33 16.99
CA ASP A 235 -7.04 33.82 15.87
C ASP A 235 -6.99 32.82 14.66
N SER A 236 -7.10 31.54 14.91
CA SER A 236 -7.01 30.54 13.84
C SER A 236 -7.87 29.29 14.13
N VAL A 237 -8.05 28.44 13.13
CA VAL A 237 -8.70 27.12 13.30
C VAL A 237 -7.94 26.21 14.28
N PHE A 238 -6.65 26.46 14.53
CA PHE A 238 -5.84 25.73 15.49
C PHE A 238 -6.03 26.18 16.94
N ASP A 239 -6.78 27.25 17.15
CA ASP A 239 -7.05 27.83 18.47
C ASP A 239 -8.46 27.50 18.99
N ILE A 240 -9.33 26.92 18.15
CA ILE A 240 -10.63 26.45 18.60
C ILE A 240 -10.47 25.30 19.61
N ASP A 241 -11.44 25.12 20.48
CA ASP A 241 -11.40 24.19 21.62
C ASP A 241 -10.90 22.78 21.27
N THR A 242 -11.49 22.11 20.27
CA THR A 242 -11.12 20.75 19.84
C THR A 242 -9.70 20.67 19.26
N MET A 243 -9.31 21.65 18.44
CA MET A 243 -7.97 21.69 17.84
C MET A 243 -6.90 22.06 18.85
N LYS A 244 -7.25 22.96 19.79
CA LYS A 244 -6.37 23.37 20.86
C LYS A 244 -5.95 22.20 21.75
N ALA A 245 -6.84 21.30 22.10
CA ALA A 245 -6.51 20.12 22.90
C ALA A 245 -5.43 19.25 22.22
N ILE A 246 -5.56 19.04 20.91
CA ILE A 246 -4.60 18.29 20.10
C ILE A 246 -3.26 19.03 20.02
N ARG A 247 -3.29 20.34 19.70
CA ARG A 247 -2.14 21.21 19.63
C ARG A 247 -1.35 21.26 20.96
N ASP A 248 -2.07 21.41 22.08
CA ASP A 248 -1.46 21.47 23.39
C ASP A 248 -0.75 20.15 23.74
N LYS A 249 -1.25 19.00 23.24
CA LYS A 249 -0.55 17.71 23.35
C LYS A 249 0.74 17.67 22.52
N VAL A 250 0.77 18.26 21.35
CA VAL A 250 2.01 18.42 20.56
C VAL A 250 3.02 19.28 21.34
N CYS A 251 2.59 20.39 21.91
CA CYS A 251 3.42 21.25 22.74
C CYS A 251 3.98 20.52 23.98
N GLU A 252 3.13 19.73 24.66
CA GLU A 252 3.56 18.90 25.81
C GLU A 252 4.68 17.93 25.42
N LEU A 253 4.52 17.21 24.30
CA LEU A 253 5.47 16.18 23.87
C LEU A 253 6.78 16.76 23.34
N SER A 254 6.72 17.93 22.68
CA SER A 254 7.91 18.62 22.14
C SER A 254 8.63 19.50 23.18
N GLY A 255 7.95 19.87 24.25
CA GLY A 255 8.43 20.89 25.20
C GLY A 255 8.45 22.31 24.63
N LYS A 256 7.88 22.52 23.44
CA LYS A 256 7.80 23.83 22.76
C LYS A 256 6.58 24.61 23.23
N LYS A 257 6.65 25.93 23.13
CA LYS A 257 5.53 26.82 23.47
C LYS A 257 5.00 27.44 22.18
N TYR A 258 3.71 27.31 21.96
CA TYR A 258 3.01 27.93 20.84
C TYR A 258 3.04 29.45 20.93
N HIS A 259 3.10 30.17 19.81
CA HIS A 259 3.26 31.63 19.66
C HIS A 259 4.61 32.18 20.16
N VAL A 260 5.69 31.38 20.13
CA VAL A 260 7.04 31.85 20.50
C VAL A 260 7.98 31.89 19.31
N ASP A 261 7.90 30.90 18.43
CA ASP A 261 8.70 30.76 17.22
C ASP A 261 7.80 30.34 16.06
N GLU A 262 7.84 31.08 14.96
CA GLU A 262 6.93 30.87 13.83
C GLU A 262 7.14 29.51 13.15
N MET A 263 8.38 29.04 13.04
CA MET A 263 8.69 27.73 12.43
C MET A 263 8.24 26.57 13.32
N ASP A 264 8.41 26.71 14.64
CA ASP A 264 7.86 25.77 15.60
C ASP A 264 6.32 25.75 15.51
N ASP A 265 5.67 26.92 15.39
CA ASP A 265 4.22 27.05 15.28
C ASP A 265 3.66 26.39 14.02
N VAL A 266 4.32 26.57 12.87
CA VAL A 266 3.96 25.88 11.62
C VAL A 266 4.02 24.35 11.82
N SER A 267 5.09 23.85 12.40
CA SER A 267 5.26 22.41 12.68
C SER A 267 4.21 21.88 13.64
N ILE A 268 3.88 22.64 14.69
CA ILE A 268 2.85 22.28 15.69
C ILE A 268 1.46 22.21 15.03
N ARG A 269 1.08 23.21 14.21
CA ARG A 269 -0.18 23.25 13.48
C ARG A 269 -0.30 22.10 12.50
N LEU A 270 0.77 21.85 11.74
CA LEU A 270 0.82 20.78 10.75
C LEU A 270 0.62 19.40 11.40
N ILE A 271 1.32 19.11 12.49
CA ILE A 271 1.14 17.85 13.23
C ILE A 271 -0.30 17.73 13.74
N THR A 272 -0.86 18.82 14.28
CA THR A 272 -2.24 18.86 14.79
C THR A 272 -3.26 18.48 13.73
N ASP A 273 -3.18 19.11 12.54
CA ASP A 273 -4.04 18.80 11.39
C ASP A 273 -3.86 17.37 10.88
N HIS A 274 -2.61 17.00 10.63
CA HIS A 274 -2.31 15.72 9.98
C HIS A 274 -2.65 14.51 10.85
N ILE A 275 -2.54 14.62 12.17
CA ILE A 275 -2.96 13.54 13.07
C ILE A 275 -4.47 13.44 13.16
N ARG A 276 -5.19 14.58 13.20
CA ARG A 276 -6.66 14.56 13.11
C ARG A 276 -7.10 13.90 11.81
N SER A 277 -6.55 14.34 10.68
CA SER A 277 -6.83 13.78 9.35
C SER A 277 -6.55 12.27 9.27
N SER A 278 -5.38 11.84 9.74
CA SER A 278 -4.96 10.45 9.71
C SER A 278 -5.86 9.57 10.58
N THR A 279 -6.25 10.03 11.76
CA THR A 279 -7.12 9.32 12.69
C THR A 279 -8.48 9.01 12.04
N PHE A 280 -9.12 9.99 11.41
CA PHE A 280 -10.39 9.81 10.72
C PHE A 280 -10.28 8.95 9.45
N LEU A 281 -9.22 9.12 8.65
CA LEU A 281 -8.98 8.31 7.47
C LEU A 281 -8.79 6.82 7.82
N ILE A 282 -8.02 6.52 8.85
CA ILE A 282 -7.81 5.14 9.31
C ILE A 282 -9.12 4.56 9.88
N SER A 283 -9.88 5.35 10.62
CA SER A 283 -11.20 4.94 11.12
C SER A 283 -12.14 4.56 9.98
N ASP A 284 -12.10 5.28 8.87
CA ASP A 284 -12.90 5.00 7.68
C ASP A 284 -12.31 3.92 6.75
N GLY A 285 -11.25 3.20 7.21
CA GLY A 285 -10.69 2.02 6.54
C GLY A 285 -9.57 2.32 5.56
N VAL A 286 -9.07 3.56 5.48
CA VAL A 286 -7.91 3.87 4.63
C VAL A 286 -6.63 3.35 5.28
N MET A 287 -5.84 2.60 4.51
CA MET A 287 -4.55 2.08 4.95
C MET A 287 -3.39 2.76 4.22
N PRO A 288 -2.25 3.04 4.92
CA PRO A 288 -1.08 3.63 4.27
C PRO A 288 -0.56 2.75 3.13
N SER A 289 -0.47 3.31 1.91
CA SER A 289 0.00 2.59 0.72
C SER A 289 0.85 3.48 -0.18
N ASN A 290 1.32 2.96 -1.32
CA ASN A 290 2.13 3.73 -2.28
C ASN A 290 1.28 4.42 -3.35
N GLU A 291 -0.01 4.15 -3.42
CA GLU A 291 -0.89 4.65 -4.49
C GLU A 291 -2.24 5.08 -3.93
N GLY A 292 -2.93 5.94 -4.65
CA GLY A 292 -4.30 6.36 -4.37
C GLY A 292 -4.48 7.00 -2.98
N ARG A 293 -5.62 6.74 -2.35
CA ARG A 293 -5.96 7.32 -1.03
C ARG A 293 -5.01 6.91 0.09
N GLY A 294 -4.44 5.71 0.01
CA GLY A 294 -3.46 5.24 0.98
C GLY A 294 -2.12 5.98 0.88
N TYR A 295 -1.76 6.48 -0.31
CA TYR A 295 -0.60 7.36 -0.48
C TYR A 295 -0.81 8.71 0.22
N VAL A 296 -2.01 9.30 0.09
CA VAL A 296 -2.35 10.54 0.81
C VAL A 296 -2.20 10.35 2.31
N LEU A 297 -2.80 9.28 2.86
CA LEU A 297 -2.66 8.96 4.28
C LEU A 297 -1.20 8.77 4.69
N ARG A 298 -0.43 8.00 3.94
CA ARG A 298 1.00 7.78 4.21
C ARG A 298 1.79 9.08 4.18
N ARG A 299 1.51 9.96 3.20
CA ARG A 299 2.16 11.27 3.06
C ARG A 299 1.96 12.13 4.30
N ILE A 300 0.71 12.28 4.75
CA ILE A 300 0.42 13.13 5.93
C ILE A 300 0.95 12.55 7.24
N ILE A 301 0.93 11.22 7.43
CA ILE A 301 1.55 10.57 8.59
C ILE A 301 3.06 10.85 8.63
N ARG A 302 3.74 10.66 7.49
CA ARG A 302 5.19 10.86 7.39
C ARG A 302 5.58 12.32 7.57
N ARG A 303 4.78 13.24 7.03
CA ARG A 303 4.99 14.68 7.19
C ARG A 303 4.85 15.08 8.66
N ALA A 304 3.82 14.59 9.35
CA ALA A 304 3.69 14.81 10.80
C ALA A 304 4.87 14.22 11.60
N ALA A 305 5.33 13.02 11.26
CA ALA A 305 6.48 12.40 11.92
C ALA A 305 7.79 13.19 11.72
N MET A 306 8.02 13.72 10.51
CA MET A 306 9.16 14.58 10.21
C MET A 306 9.13 15.88 11.02
N HIS A 307 8.02 16.60 11.00
CA HIS A 307 7.89 17.84 11.80
C HIS A 307 8.01 17.58 13.31
N GLY A 308 7.59 16.42 13.79
CA GLY A 308 7.87 16.01 15.18
C GLY A 308 9.36 15.88 15.47
N ARG A 309 10.16 15.36 14.52
CA ARG A 309 11.63 15.32 14.64
C ARG A 309 12.23 16.72 14.62
N THR A 310 11.74 17.61 13.77
CA THR A 310 12.15 19.02 13.74
C THR A 310 11.90 19.71 15.09
N LEU A 311 10.75 19.43 15.74
CA LEU A 311 10.44 19.91 17.09
C LEU A 311 11.24 19.22 18.21
N GLY A 312 12.05 18.20 17.90
CA GLY A 312 12.88 17.48 18.87
C GLY A 312 12.20 16.31 19.56
N ILE A 313 11.01 15.89 19.16
CA ILE A 313 10.30 14.74 19.75
C ILE A 313 11.03 13.44 19.38
N GLN A 314 11.35 12.63 20.38
CA GLN A 314 12.04 11.36 20.23
C GLN A 314 11.09 10.16 20.31
N GLY A 315 11.37 9.12 19.52
CA GLY A 315 10.56 7.89 19.50
C GLY A 315 9.22 8.06 18.79
N ALA A 316 8.33 7.07 18.89
CA ALA A 316 6.98 7.11 18.35
C ALA A 316 6.08 7.98 19.26
N PHE A 317 5.38 8.94 18.68
CA PHE A 317 4.57 9.91 19.39
C PHE A 317 3.18 10.14 18.78
N LEU A 318 3.00 9.83 17.48
CA LEU A 318 1.76 10.13 16.76
C LEU A 318 0.54 9.44 17.38
N GLY A 319 0.70 8.19 17.85
CA GLY A 319 -0.37 7.48 18.55
C GLY A 319 -0.83 8.17 19.84
N LYS A 320 0.06 8.86 20.56
CA LYS A 320 -0.29 9.61 21.79
C LYS A 320 -1.13 10.84 21.49
N ILE A 321 -0.91 11.49 20.35
CA ILE A 321 -1.69 12.63 19.89
C ILE A 321 -3.03 12.16 19.32
N ALA A 322 -3.04 11.07 18.54
CA ALA A 322 -4.26 10.47 18.01
C ALA A 322 -5.26 10.05 19.10
N GLN A 323 -4.75 9.64 20.28
CA GLN A 323 -5.60 9.38 21.44
C GLN A 323 -6.41 10.61 21.84
N VAL A 324 -5.79 11.81 21.82
CA VAL A 324 -6.49 13.07 22.13
C VAL A 324 -7.55 13.35 21.05
N VAL A 325 -7.24 13.11 19.76
CA VAL A 325 -8.23 13.28 18.68
C VAL A 325 -9.46 12.38 18.92
N ILE A 326 -9.23 11.12 19.32
CA ILE A 326 -10.31 10.17 19.61
C ILE A 326 -11.13 10.67 20.81
N ASP A 327 -10.48 11.09 21.88
CA ASP A 327 -11.15 11.53 23.10
C ASP A 327 -12.01 12.78 22.86
N GLU A 328 -11.54 13.72 22.03
CA GLU A 328 -12.28 14.96 21.67
C GLU A 328 -13.41 14.72 20.66
N SER A 329 -13.36 13.64 19.87
CA SER A 329 -14.28 13.44 18.74
C SER A 329 -15.27 12.27 18.91
N LYS A 330 -15.06 11.38 19.88
CA LYS A 330 -15.84 10.13 20.05
C LYS A 330 -17.33 10.33 20.30
N ASP A 331 -17.75 11.46 20.87
CA ASP A 331 -19.16 11.75 21.11
C ASP A 331 -19.92 12.00 19.80
N GLY A 332 -19.29 12.62 18.83
CA GLY A 332 -19.82 12.81 17.47
C GLY A 332 -19.58 11.60 16.54
N TYR A 333 -18.48 10.87 16.78
CA TYR A 333 -18.01 9.77 15.96
C TYR A 333 -17.61 8.56 16.81
N PRO A 334 -18.59 7.79 17.32
CA PRO A 334 -18.34 6.64 18.22
C PRO A 334 -17.42 5.57 17.63
N GLU A 335 -17.40 5.46 16.30
CA GLU A 335 -16.52 4.55 15.56
C GLU A 335 -15.02 4.78 15.83
N LEU A 336 -14.64 5.96 16.25
CA LEU A 336 -13.24 6.26 16.64
C LEU A 336 -12.83 5.50 17.90
N GLU A 337 -13.70 5.43 18.91
CA GLU A 337 -13.45 4.66 20.13
C GLU A 337 -13.53 3.15 19.85
N GLU A 338 -14.49 2.70 19.02
CA GLU A 338 -14.63 1.29 18.64
C GLU A 338 -13.38 0.76 17.90
N ARG A 339 -12.72 1.60 17.10
CA ARG A 339 -11.55 1.25 16.29
C ARG A 339 -10.23 1.78 16.85
N LYS A 340 -10.23 2.30 18.06
CA LYS A 340 -9.09 2.96 18.72
C LYS A 340 -7.80 2.17 18.63
N ASP A 341 -7.80 0.93 19.10
CA ASP A 341 -6.58 0.10 19.13
C ASP A 341 -6.01 -0.11 17.72
N PHE A 342 -6.89 -0.25 16.75
CA PHE A 342 -6.50 -0.37 15.34
C PHE A 342 -5.87 0.92 14.82
N ILE A 343 -6.51 2.08 15.05
CA ILE A 343 -6.00 3.39 14.63
C ILE A 343 -4.61 3.65 15.20
N LEU A 344 -4.46 3.47 16.51
CA LEU A 344 -3.19 3.69 17.20
C LEU A 344 -2.09 2.75 16.69
N LYS A 345 -2.42 1.50 16.43
CA LYS A 345 -1.48 0.50 15.91
C LYS A 345 -0.99 0.84 14.49
N VAL A 346 -1.90 1.25 13.59
CA VAL A 346 -1.55 1.64 12.22
C VAL A 346 -0.62 2.85 12.22
N LEU A 347 -0.96 3.89 12.98
CA LEU A 347 -0.13 5.10 13.12
C LEU A 347 1.26 4.77 13.65
N THR A 348 1.34 4.05 14.77
CA THR A 348 2.62 3.70 15.40
C THR A 348 3.51 2.89 14.45
N GLN A 349 2.94 1.92 13.75
CA GLN A 349 3.71 1.09 12.82
C GLN A 349 4.23 1.84 11.60
N GLU A 350 3.44 2.74 11.00
CA GLU A 350 3.91 3.56 9.87
C GLU A 350 4.97 4.56 10.33
N GLU A 351 4.80 5.14 11.52
CA GLU A 351 5.79 6.01 12.15
C GLU A 351 7.11 5.30 12.42
N GLU A 352 7.09 4.10 13.05
CA GLU A 352 8.28 3.29 13.32
C GLU A 352 9.00 2.81 12.04
N LYS A 353 8.24 2.43 11.02
CA LYS A 353 8.80 2.09 9.70
C LYS A 353 9.51 3.29 9.09
N PHE A 354 8.88 4.45 9.17
CA PHE A 354 9.43 5.68 8.61
C PHE A 354 10.62 6.21 9.41
N ALA A 355 10.64 6.04 10.73
CA ALA A 355 11.76 6.46 11.56
C ALA A 355 13.11 5.85 11.13
N LYS A 356 13.10 4.61 10.63
CA LYS A 356 14.31 3.96 10.08
C LYS A 356 14.78 4.57 8.76
N THR A 357 13.85 5.10 7.99
CA THR A 357 14.10 5.69 6.67
C THR A 357 14.50 7.16 6.78
N ILE A 358 13.90 7.90 7.73
CA ILE A 358 14.03 9.35 7.85
C ILE A 358 15.47 9.75 8.21
N ASP A 359 16.08 9.08 9.18
CA ASP A 359 17.44 9.41 9.63
C ASP A 359 18.46 9.17 8.50
N GLN A 360 18.29 8.11 7.72
CA GLN A 360 19.12 7.79 6.57
C GLN A 360 18.87 8.77 5.41
N GLY A 361 17.61 9.05 5.08
CA GLY A 361 17.23 9.97 4.01
C GLY A 361 17.71 11.40 4.25
N LEU A 362 17.53 11.91 5.47
CA LEU A 362 18.02 13.23 5.87
C LEU A 362 19.53 13.34 5.80
N GLY A 363 20.27 12.28 6.21
CA GLY A 363 21.73 12.26 6.10
C GLY A 363 22.20 12.33 4.64
N ILE A 364 21.59 11.52 3.76
CA ILE A 364 21.92 11.50 2.34
C ILE A 364 21.57 12.84 1.66
N LEU A 365 20.39 13.42 1.99
CA LEU A 365 19.98 14.70 1.46
C LEU A 365 20.92 15.83 1.90
N ALA A 366 21.37 15.81 3.16
CA ALA A 366 22.36 16.76 3.68
C ALA A 366 23.70 16.67 2.93
N ASP A 367 24.19 15.44 2.65
CA ASP A 367 25.42 15.22 1.84
C ASP A 367 25.23 15.77 0.42
N MET A 368 24.05 15.54 -0.20
CA MET A 368 23.74 16.08 -1.53
C MET A 368 23.69 17.61 -1.52
N GLU A 369 23.11 18.23 -0.50
CA GLU A 369 23.07 19.68 -0.33
C GLU A 369 24.49 20.28 -0.18
N GLU A 370 25.39 19.61 0.55
CA GLU A 370 26.78 20.06 0.66
C GLU A 370 27.49 20.05 -0.70
N HIS A 371 27.29 18.99 -1.50
CA HIS A 371 27.82 18.93 -2.87
C HIS A 371 27.24 20.03 -3.76
N MET A 372 25.90 20.23 -3.70
CA MET A 372 25.23 21.30 -4.44
C MET A 372 25.79 22.70 -4.09
N LYS A 373 26.04 22.95 -2.80
CA LYS A 373 26.65 24.19 -2.33
C LYS A 373 28.11 24.37 -2.87
N ALA A 374 28.88 23.28 -2.82
CA ALA A 374 30.26 23.28 -3.30
C ALA A 374 30.35 23.55 -4.82
N ASP A 375 29.39 22.97 -5.58
CA ASP A 375 29.33 23.11 -7.05
C ASP A 375 28.55 24.35 -7.51
N GLY A 376 27.96 25.13 -6.59
CA GLY A 376 27.15 26.32 -6.89
C GLY A 376 25.83 26.01 -7.59
N VAL A 377 25.33 24.78 -7.49
CA VAL A 377 24.07 24.30 -8.10
C VAL A 377 22.91 24.49 -7.12
N LYS A 378 21.78 25.00 -7.60
CA LYS A 378 20.58 25.21 -6.77
C LYS A 378 19.46 24.18 -7.01
N VAL A 379 19.61 23.31 -7.99
CA VAL A 379 18.59 22.33 -8.39
C VAL A 379 19.17 20.94 -8.20
N LEU A 380 18.56 20.13 -7.35
CA LEU A 380 18.87 18.71 -7.18
C LEU A 380 18.46 17.95 -8.44
N SER A 381 19.28 17.04 -8.93
CA SER A 381 18.94 16.26 -10.14
C SER A 381 17.73 15.38 -9.91
N GLY A 382 16.89 15.18 -10.96
CA GLY A 382 15.75 14.28 -10.90
C GLY A 382 16.16 12.83 -10.60
N GLU A 383 17.34 12.39 -11.04
CA GLU A 383 17.89 11.06 -10.73
C GLU A 383 18.23 10.91 -9.25
N ASP A 384 18.80 11.92 -8.61
CA ASP A 384 19.13 11.90 -7.17
C ASP A 384 17.87 11.97 -6.32
N ALA A 385 16.88 12.78 -6.70
CA ALA A 385 15.57 12.83 -6.06
C ALA A 385 14.85 11.47 -6.20
N PHE A 386 14.91 10.85 -7.39
CA PHE A 386 14.35 9.51 -7.62
C PHE A 386 15.08 8.44 -6.80
N LYS A 387 16.40 8.52 -6.66
CA LYS A 387 17.18 7.59 -5.84
C LYS A 387 16.81 7.69 -4.35
N LEU A 388 16.57 8.90 -3.83
CA LEU A 388 16.06 9.12 -2.48
C LEU A 388 14.68 8.44 -2.31
N TYR A 389 13.81 8.60 -3.29
CA TYR A 389 12.46 8.04 -3.28
C TYR A 389 12.44 6.51 -3.42
N ASP A 390 13.05 5.98 -4.49
CA ASP A 390 12.94 4.56 -4.86
C ASP A 390 13.84 3.65 -4.01
N THR A 391 15.10 4.06 -3.80
CA THR A 391 16.09 3.22 -3.10
C THR A 391 16.01 3.37 -1.59
N TYR A 392 15.80 4.58 -1.11
CA TYR A 392 15.81 4.88 0.32
C TYR A 392 14.41 5.09 0.91
N GLY A 393 13.36 5.12 0.08
CA GLY A 393 11.98 5.28 0.53
C GLY A 393 11.68 6.66 1.13
N PHE A 394 12.52 7.66 0.85
CA PHE A 394 12.35 9.03 1.33
C PHE A 394 11.42 9.79 0.36
N PRO A 395 10.26 10.28 0.82
CA PRO A 395 9.26 10.90 -0.06
C PRO A 395 9.79 12.12 -0.79
N VAL A 396 9.49 12.24 -2.10
CA VAL A 396 9.94 13.38 -2.92
C VAL A 396 9.35 14.71 -2.43
N ASP A 397 8.13 14.69 -1.93
CA ASP A 397 7.46 15.87 -1.36
C ASP A 397 8.23 16.44 -0.16
N LEU A 398 8.74 15.56 0.71
CA LEU A 398 9.60 15.96 1.84
C LEU A 398 10.97 16.44 1.36
N THR A 399 11.50 15.84 0.30
CA THR A 399 12.72 16.32 -0.34
C THR A 399 12.53 17.74 -0.87
N ALA A 400 11.42 18.00 -1.56
CA ALA A 400 11.06 19.31 -2.07
C ALA A 400 10.94 20.36 -0.94
N GLU A 401 10.19 20.04 0.11
CA GLU A 401 9.95 20.92 1.25
C GLU A 401 11.26 21.32 1.96
N ILE A 402 12.13 20.35 2.25
CA ILE A 402 13.42 20.60 2.90
C ILE A 402 14.36 21.43 2.00
N LEU A 403 14.35 21.17 0.70
CA LEU A 403 15.13 21.94 -0.26
C LEU A 403 14.65 23.37 -0.36
N GLU A 404 13.31 23.58 -0.42
CA GLU A 404 12.70 24.92 -0.51
C GLU A 404 13.01 25.78 0.71
N GLU A 405 12.91 25.23 1.92
CA GLU A 405 13.27 25.90 3.17
C GLU A 405 14.73 26.42 3.17
N LYS A 406 15.61 25.74 2.44
CA LYS A 406 17.03 26.09 2.34
C LYS A 406 17.38 26.87 1.06
N GLY A 407 16.37 27.25 0.26
CA GLY A 407 16.54 28.03 -0.98
C GLY A 407 17.07 27.22 -2.16
N PHE A 408 16.84 25.90 -2.16
CA PHE A 408 17.10 24.97 -3.26
C PHE A 408 15.77 24.47 -3.87
N THR A 409 15.86 23.82 -5.03
CA THR A 409 14.77 23.13 -5.71
C THR A 409 15.24 21.77 -6.25
N TYR A 410 14.36 20.98 -6.85
CA TYR A 410 14.73 19.76 -7.55
C TYR A 410 14.18 19.75 -8.99
N ASP A 411 14.74 18.91 -9.85
CA ASP A 411 14.30 18.69 -11.23
C ASP A 411 13.09 17.73 -11.23
N GLU A 412 11.88 18.29 -11.16
CA GLU A 412 10.62 17.54 -11.14
C GLU A 412 10.41 16.75 -12.43
N ALA A 413 10.70 17.33 -13.60
CA ALA A 413 10.53 16.66 -14.88
C ALA A 413 11.50 15.45 -15.02
N GLY A 414 12.72 15.58 -14.55
CA GLY A 414 13.69 14.48 -14.49
C GLY A 414 13.24 13.37 -13.54
N PHE A 415 12.67 13.72 -12.41
CA PHE A 415 12.11 12.75 -11.46
C PHE A 415 10.91 11.98 -12.08
N GLU A 416 9.98 12.68 -12.72
CA GLU A 416 8.83 12.05 -13.39
C GLU A 416 9.24 11.11 -14.51
N ASN A 417 10.27 11.46 -15.29
CA ASN A 417 10.83 10.58 -16.30
C ASN A 417 11.41 9.28 -15.71
N CYS A 418 12.09 9.36 -14.57
CA CYS A 418 12.59 8.18 -13.85
C CYS A 418 11.44 7.32 -13.33
N MET A 419 10.37 7.92 -12.78
CA MET A 419 9.17 7.24 -12.32
C MET A 419 8.45 6.50 -13.46
N GLU A 420 8.29 7.12 -14.62
CA GLU A 420 7.65 6.49 -15.76
C GLU A 420 8.49 5.32 -16.32
N ALA A 421 9.81 5.48 -16.38
CA ALA A 421 10.72 4.39 -16.77
C ALA A 421 10.59 3.18 -15.81
N GLN A 422 10.44 3.42 -14.51
CA GLN A 422 10.20 2.37 -13.53
C GLN A 422 8.85 1.69 -13.72
N ARG A 423 7.77 2.46 -13.96
CA ARG A 423 6.42 1.93 -14.25
C ARG A 423 6.41 1.05 -15.49
N GLN A 424 7.11 1.46 -16.55
CA GLN A 424 7.24 0.67 -17.78
C GLN A 424 8.01 -0.63 -17.55
N LYS A 425 9.09 -0.59 -16.75
CA LYS A 425 9.83 -1.78 -16.33
C LYS A 425 8.97 -2.75 -15.51
N ALA A 426 8.16 -2.22 -14.60
CA ALA A 426 7.23 -3.02 -13.79
C ALA A 426 6.08 -3.61 -14.63
N ARG A 427 5.56 -2.87 -15.62
CA ARG A 427 4.57 -3.37 -16.60
C ARG A 427 5.16 -4.46 -17.49
N GLY A 428 6.38 -4.30 -17.97
CA GLY A 428 7.06 -5.30 -18.81
C GLY A 428 7.44 -6.58 -18.05
N ALA A 429 7.59 -6.53 -16.74
CA ALA A 429 7.86 -7.69 -15.88
C ALA A 429 6.57 -8.47 -15.50
N ARG A 430 5.40 -7.86 -15.58
CA ARG A 430 4.11 -8.55 -15.51
C ARG A 430 3.88 -9.19 -16.86
N LYS A 431 4.05 -10.53 -16.96
CA LYS A 431 3.42 -11.30 -18.03
C LYS A 431 1.94 -10.91 -18.00
N GLU A 432 1.44 -10.39 -19.13
CA GLU A 432 0.01 -10.19 -19.36
C GLU A 432 -0.69 -11.53 -19.16
N THR A 433 -1.23 -11.74 -17.99
CA THR A 433 -2.33 -12.65 -17.82
C THR A 433 -3.55 -11.79 -18.16
N ASN A 434 -3.96 -11.84 -19.43
CA ASN A 434 -5.23 -11.32 -19.89
C ASN A 434 -6.33 -12.01 -19.08
N TYR A 435 -6.82 -11.33 -18.07
CA TYR A 435 -7.92 -11.77 -17.21
C TYR A 435 -9.28 -11.60 -17.87
N MET A 436 -9.34 -11.22 -19.13
CA MET A 436 -10.56 -11.06 -19.91
C MET A 436 -10.32 -11.56 -21.34
N GLY A 437 -10.82 -12.74 -21.65
CA GLY A 437 -11.12 -13.15 -23.03
C GLY A 437 -12.25 -12.31 -23.66
N ALA A 438 -12.35 -11.04 -23.30
CA ALA A 438 -13.44 -10.12 -23.68
C ALA A 438 -13.07 -9.15 -24.79
N ASP A 439 -11.91 -9.28 -25.41
CA ASP A 439 -11.52 -8.44 -26.54
C ASP A 439 -12.00 -8.97 -27.89
N ALA A 440 -12.74 -10.08 -27.92
CA ALA A 440 -13.39 -10.52 -29.14
C ALA A 440 -14.69 -9.74 -29.34
N ASN A 441 -14.71 -8.80 -30.28
CA ASN A 441 -15.90 -8.08 -30.76
C ASN A 441 -17.01 -9.03 -31.27
N VAL A 442 -16.69 -10.31 -31.51
CA VAL A 442 -17.59 -11.34 -32.03
C VAL A 442 -18.89 -11.50 -31.22
N TYR A 443 -18.85 -11.29 -29.89
CA TYR A 443 -20.05 -11.42 -29.06
C TYR A 443 -21.01 -10.22 -29.14
N ASN A 444 -20.58 -9.10 -29.74
CA ASN A 444 -21.43 -7.94 -30.00
C ASN A 444 -22.35 -8.15 -31.19
N ASP A 445 -21.99 -9.07 -32.11
CA ASP A 445 -22.74 -9.38 -33.31
C ASP A 445 -23.86 -10.39 -33.06
N ILE A 446 -23.95 -10.90 -31.82
CA ILE A 446 -25.00 -11.85 -31.45
C ILE A 446 -26.27 -11.10 -31.02
N ASP A 447 -27.44 -11.61 -31.48
CA ASP A 447 -28.76 -11.04 -31.18
C ASP A 447 -28.93 -10.73 -29.67
N SER A 448 -29.37 -9.51 -29.35
CA SER A 448 -29.50 -8.97 -28.01
C SER A 448 -30.57 -9.67 -27.16
N GLU A 449 -31.53 -10.36 -27.74
CA GLU A 449 -32.63 -11.02 -27.01
C GLU A 449 -32.23 -12.33 -26.32
N ILE A 450 -31.11 -12.96 -26.72
CA ILE A 450 -30.66 -14.23 -26.16
C ILE A 450 -29.80 -13.97 -24.91
N THR A 451 -30.26 -14.48 -23.78
CA THR A 451 -29.54 -14.50 -22.51
C THR A 451 -29.29 -15.94 -22.05
N THR A 452 -28.36 -16.17 -21.16
CA THR A 452 -28.10 -17.50 -20.59
C THR A 452 -28.58 -17.56 -19.15
N GLU A 453 -29.46 -18.52 -18.83
CA GLU A 453 -29.87 -18.89 -17.48
C GLU A 453 -28.91 -19.89 -16.89
N PHE A 454 -28.39 -19.60 -15.67
CA PHE A 454 -27.53 -20.52 -14.97
C PHE A 454 -28.33 -21.49 -14.11
N THR A 455 -28.30 -22.78 -14.45
CA THR A 455 -29.01 -23.88 -13.75
C THR A 455 -28.10 -24.67 -12.80
N GLY A 456 -26.81 -24.34 -12.74
CA GLY A 456 -25.75 -25.14 -12.11
C GLY A 456 -25.65 -25.04 -10.59
N TYR A 457 -26.59 -24.36 -9.90
CA TYR A 457 -26.70 -24.43 -8.45
C TYR A 457 -27.21 -25.81 -7.97
N ASP A 458 -28.11 -26.41 -8.75
CA ASP A 458 -28.77 -27.67 -8.40
C ASP A 458 -28.43 -28.84 -9.33
N LYS A 459 -27.90 -28.53 -10.51
CA LYS A 459 -27.63 -29.52 -11.55
C LYS A 459 -26.17 -29.47 -11.99
N LEU A 460 -25.60 -30.63 -12.29
CA LEU A 460 -24.28 -30.76 -12.95
C LEU A 460 -24.42 -31.19 -14.41
N THR A 461 -25.63 -31.56 -14.82
CA THR A 461 -25.93 -31.93 -16.21
C THR A 461 -27.26 -31.33 -16.59
N ASP A 462 -27.34 -30.77 -17.78
CA ASP A 462 -28.56 -30.20 -18.35
C ASP A 462 -28.59 -30.42 -19.88
N THR A 463 -29.71 -30.09 -20.51
CA THR A 463 -29.84 -30.15 -21.98
C THR A 463 -30.29 -28.78 -22.48
N ALA A 464 -29.66 -28.34 -23.56
CA ALA A 464 -30.02 -27.10 -24.24
C ALA A 464 -29.83 -27.22 -25.75
N GLU A 465 -30.45 -26.35 -26.51
CA GLU A 465 -30.19 -26.16 -27.91
C GLU A 465 -28.99 -25.20 -28.07
N ILE A 466 -28.06 -25.49 -28.96
CA ILE A 466 -26.94 -24.63 -29.28
C ILE A 466 -27.48 -23.39 -29.99
N ALA A 467 -27.46 -22.23 -29.31
CA ALA A 467 -27.94 -20.99 -29.84
C ALA A 467 -26.94 -20.35 -30.81
N PHE A 468 -25.67 -20.32 -30.45
CA PHE A 468 -24.58 -19.75 -31.25
C PHE A 468 -23.28 -20.54 -31.07
N LEU A 469 -22.52 -20.57 -32.15
CA LEU A 469 -21.12 -21.01 -32.19
C LEU A 469 -20.25 -19.84 -32.65
N THR A 470 -19.09 -19.68 -32.07
CA THR A 470 -18.12 -18.68 -32.50
C THR A 470 -16.73 -19.27 -32.63
N THR A 471 -15.94 -18.72 -33.55
CA THR A 471 -14.49 -18.80 -33.54
C THR A 471 -13.92 -17.60 -32.75
N SER A 472 -12.62 -17.31 -32.84
CA SER A 472 -12.03 -16.09 -32.30
C SER A 472 -12.57 -14.81 -32.94
N ASP A 473 -12.98 -14.89 -34.23
CA ASP A 473 -13.23 -13.71 -35.06
C ASP A 473 -14.67 -13.62 -35.59
N ASP A 474 -15.35 -14.78 -35.76
CA ASP A 474 -16.65 -14.83 -36.41
C ASP A 474 -17.68 -15.70 -35.66
N VAL A 475 -18.97 -15.37 -35.86
CA VAL A 475 -20.10 -16.26 -35.51
C VAL A 475 -20.24 -17.27 -36.67
N VAL A 476 -20.28 -18.56 -36.33
CA VAL A 476 -20.30 -19.66 -37.33
C VAL A 476 -21.48 -20.60 -37.11
N GLU A 477 -21.90 -21.33 -38.16
CA GLU A 477 -22.98 -22.30 -38.07
C GLU A 477 -22.54 -23.67 -37.60
N ALA A 478 -21.25 -23.98 -37.70
CA ALA A 478 -20.67 -25.29 -37.28
C ALA A 478 -19.21 -25.15 -36.89
N LEU A 479 -18.78 -26.05 -35.98
CA LEU A 479 -17.38 -26.31 -35.62
C LEU A 479 -17.06 -27.79 -35.83
N SER A 480 -15.94 -28.07 -36.47
CA SER A 480 -15.49 -29.42 -36.81
C SER A 480 -14.38 -29.93 -35.90
N ASP A 481 -14.05 -31.18 -36.01
CA ASP A 481 -12.98 -31.84 -35.23
C ASP A 481 -11.67 -31.04 -35.22
N GLY A 482 -11.16 -30.70 -34.03
CA GLY A 482 -9.99 -29.86 -33.81
C GLY A 482 -10.25 -28.36 -33.79
N ASP A 483 -11.41 -27.87 -34.24
CA ASP A 483 -11.73 -26.43 -34.25
C ASP A 483 -11.88 -25.93 -32.83
N LYS A 484 -11.27 -24.76 -32.57
CA LYS A 484 -11.43 -23.99 -31.32
C LYS A 484 -12.50 -22.92 -31.49
N GLY A 485 -13.27 -22.69 -30.39
CA GLY A 485 -14.32 -21.73 -30.45
C GLY A 485 -15.08 -21.64 -29.13
N SER A 486 -16.27 -21.07 -29.19
CA SER A 486 -17.18 -21.06 -28.04
C SER A 486 -18.60 -21.50 -28.43
N VAL A 487 -19.29 -22.07 -27.44
CA VAL A 487 -20.67 -22.50 -27.51
C VAL A 487 -21.52 -21.63 -26.60
N ILE A 488 -22.60 -21.05 -27.11
CA ILE A 488 -23.57 -20.28 -26.32
C ILE A 488 -24.92 -20.98 -26.36
N VAL A 489 -25.53 -21.13 -25.21
CA VAL A 489 -26.80 -21.81 -24.99
C VAL A 489 -27.73 -20.97 -24.08
N PRO A 490 -29.06 -21.13 -24.19
CA PRO A 490 -30.02 -20.35 -23.39
C PRO A 490 -30.04 -20.77 -21.91
N ASN A 491 -29.67 -22.00 -21.56
CA ASN A 491 -29.55 -22.48 -20.18
C ASN A 491 -28.34 -23.40 -20.04
N THR A 492 -27.61 -23.26 -18.92
CA THR A 492 -26.37 -24.01 -18.70
C THR A 492 -26.14 -24.36 -17.24
N PRO A 493 -25.60 -25.58 -16.95
CA PRO A 493 -25.11 -25.92 -15.61
C PRO A 493 -23.69 -25.41 -15.35
N PHE A 494 -23.00 -24.85 -16.35
CA PHE A 494 -21.62 -24.35 -16.23
C PHE A 494 -21.61 -22.97 -15.59
N TYR A 495 -20.85 -22.83 -14.52
CA TYR A 495 -20.60 -21.54 -13.87
C TYR A 495 -19.59 -20.73 -14.69
N ALA A 496 -19.90 -19.51 -15.03
CA ALA A 496 -18.96 -18.61 -15.68
C ALA A 496 -18.06 -17.91 -14.66
N THR A 497 -16.82 -17.64 -15.02
CA THR A 497 -15.85 -16.93 -14.18
C THR A 497 -16.44 -15.61 -13.68
N MET A 498 -16.71 -15.53 -12.38
CA MET A 498 -17.26 -14.37 -11.69
C MET A 498 -16.92 -14.41 -10.20
N GLY A 499 -16.83 -13.24 -9.53
CA GLY A 499 -16.71 -13.14 -8.07
C GLY A 499 -15.49 -13.87 -7.50
N GLY A 500 -14.41 -14.03 -8.28
CA GLY A 500 -13.21 -14.75 -7.88
C GLY A 500 -13.26 -16.26 -8.10
N GLN A 501 -14.40 -16.87 -8.42
CA GLN A 501 -14.50 -18.28 -8.75
C GLN A 501 -14.21 -18.51 -10.23
N GLN A 502 -13.31 -19.46 -10.53
CA GLN A 502 -13.00 -19.90 -11.88
C GLN A 502 -14.20 -20.56 -12.56
N GLY A 503 -14.33 -20.37 -13.87
CA GLY A 503 -15.34 -21.01 -14.71
C GLY A 503 -15.20 -22.53 -14.74
N ASP A 504 -16.35 -23.19 -14.96
CA ASP A 504 -16.38 -24.63 -15.05
C ASP A 504 -15.81 -25.17 -16.36
N LYS A 505 -15.32 -26.37 -16.24
CA LYS A 505 -14.86 -27.24 -17.34
C LYS A 505 -15.81 -28.41 -17.49
N GLY A 506 -15.77 -29.05 -18.66
CA GLY A 506 -16.58 -30.24 -18.89
C GLY A 506 -16.77 -30.57 -20.36
N ILE A 507 -17.93 -31.12 -20.70
CA ILE A 507 -18.21 -31.62 -22.03
C ILE A 507 -19.61 -31.19 -22.47
N ILE A 508 -19.72 -30.75 -23.73
CA ILE A 508 -20.99 -30.52 -24.44
C ILE A 508 -21.06 -31.56 -25.57
N LYS A 509 -22.08 -32.41 -25.50
CA LYS A 509 -22.26 -33.54 -26.44
C LYS A 509 -23.54 -33.38 -27.22
N THR A 510 -23.44 -33.45 -28.55
CA THR A 510 -24.57 -33.57 -29.52
C THR A 510 -24.63 -34.97 -30.12
N GLU A 511 -25.58 -35.23 -31.00
CA GLU A 511 -25.61 -36.46 -31.78
C GLU A 511 -24.44 -36.56 -32.79
N SER A 512 -23.95 -35.40 -33.26
CA SER A 512 -22.96 -35.33 -34.35
C SER A 512 -21.52 -35.09 -33.86
N GLY A 513 -21.32 -34.67 -32.61
CA GLY A 513 -19.98 -34.36 -32.10
C GLY A 513 -19.90 -34.13 -30.58
N THR A 514 -18.66 -33.97 -30.16
CA THR A 514 -18.30 -33.72 -28.76
C THR A 514 -17.40 -32.47 -28.67
N PHE A 515 -17.81 -31.49 -27.85
CA PHE A 515 -17.03 -30.27 -27.55
C PHE A 515 -16.50 -30.34 -26.13
N VAL A 516 -15.20 -30.15 -25.95
CA VAL A 516 -14.54 -30.08 -24.66
C VAL A 516 -14.50 -28.62 -24.21
N VAL A 517 -15.11 -28.32 -23.07
CA VAL A 517 -15.10 -27.00 -22.45
C VAL A 517 -13.88 -26.88 -21.55
N GLU A 518 -12.97 -25.98 -21.90
CA GLU A 518 -11.75 -25.67 -21.13
C GLU A 518 -11.96 -24.54 -20.13
N ASP A 519 -12.90 -23.62 -20.42
CA ASP A 519 -13.30 -22.53 -19.55
C ASP A 519 -14.72 -22.05 -19.89
N THR A 520 -15.38 -21.39 -18.94
CA THR A 520 -16.67 -20.75 -19.10
C THR A 520 -16.58 -19.31 -18.66
N VAL A 521 -16.89 -18.37 -19.55
CA VAL A 521 -16.77 -16.93 -19.31
C VAL A 521 -18.09 -16.21 -19.54
N LYS A 522 -18.30 -15.14 -18.77
CA LYS A 522 -19.45 -14.25 -18.98
C LYS A 522 -19.10 -13.21 -20.05
N VAL A 523 -19.96 -13.07 -21.05
CA VAL A 523 -19.79 -12.14 -22.17
C VAL A 523 -20.94 -11.12 -22.21
N VAL A 524 -20.86 -10.17 -23.14
CA VAL A 524 -21.84 -9.09 -23.30
C VAL A 524 -23.26 -9.67 -23.45
N GLY A 525 -24.27 -8.99 -22.90
CA GLY A 525 -25.68 -9.40 -23.00
C GLY A 525 -26.10 -10.50 -22.02
N ASN A 526 -25.41 -10.65 -20.89
CA ASN A 526 -25.69 -11.66 -19.86
C ASN A 526 -25.67 -13.08 -20.41
N ARG A 527 -24.71 -13.40 -21.28
CA ARG A 527 -24.50 -14.70 -21.90
C ARG A 527 -23.29 -15.39 -21.31
N TYR A 528 -23.30 -16.74 -21.35
CA TYR A 528 -22.16 -17.58 -20.94
C TYR A 528 -21.59 -18.25 -22.17
N ALA A 529 -20.32 -17.98 -22.46
CA ALA A 529 -19.57 -18.59 -23.55
C ALA A 529 -18.75 -19.75 -22.97
N HIS A 530 -19.03 -20.96 -23.45
CA HIS A 530 -18.28 -22.18 -23.13
C HIS A 530 -17.12 -22.27 -24.12
N VAL A 531 -15.93 -21.90 -23.69
CA VAL A 531 -14.73 -21.80 -24.53
C VAL A 531 -14.01 -23.15 -24.54
N GLY A 532 -13.63 -23.63 -25.72
CA GLY A 532 -12.94 -24.90 -25.86
C GLY A 532 -12.70 -25.35 -27.30
N TYR A 533 -12.83 -26.62 -27.55
CA TYR A 533 -12.60 -27.20 -28.90
C TYR A 533 -13.45 -28.46 -29.14
N VAL A 534 -13.72 -28.73 -30.40
CA VAL A 534 -14.36 -30.02 -30.83
C VAL A 534 -13.33 -31.13 -30.77
N SER A 535 -13.57 -32.14 -29.93
CA SER A 535 -12.67 -33.29 -29.75
C SER A 535 -13.03 -34.45 -30.65
N GLU A 536 -14.26 -34.51 -31.17
CA GLU A 536 -14.75 -35.58 -32.03
C GLU A 536 -15.97 -35.10 -32.85
N GLY A 537 -15.95 -35.36 -34.16
CA GLY A 537 -17.08 -35.07 -35.05
C GLY A 537 -17.29 -33.60 -35.38
N MET A 538 -18.54 -33.14 -35.34
CA MET A 538 -18.91 -31.76 -35.66
C MET A 538 -20.10 -31.35 -34.79
N ILE A 539 -20.15 -30.08 -34.33
CA ILE A 539 -21.31 -29.52 -33.67
C ILE A 539 -21.90 -28.37 -34.49
N ARG A 540 -23.21 -28.16 -34.40
CA ARG A 540 -23.92 -27.13 -35.21
C ARG A 540 -24.88 -26.34 -34.35
N THR A 541 -25.13 -25.11 -34.78
CA THR A 541 -26.22 -24.26 -34.27
C THR A 541 -27.57 -24.95 -34.50
N GLY A 542 -28.45 -24.90 -33.50
CA GLY A 542 -29.77 -25.57 -33.52
C GLY A 542 -29.74 -27.03 -33.10
N GLU A 543 -28.58 -27.63 -32.88
CA GLU A 543 -28.50 -29.00 -32.34
C GLU A 543 -28.82 -29.05 -30.85
N LYS A 544 -29.51 -30.11 -30.45
CA LYS A 544 -29.74 -30.39 -29.02
C LYS A 544 -28.47 -30.99 -28.43
N ALA A 545 -27.97 -30.35 -27.38
CA ALA A 545 -26.77 -30.72 -26.69
C ALA A 545 -27.06 -31.16 -25.26
N THR A 546 -26.28 -32.12 -24.78
CA THR A 546 -26.20 -32.47 -23.35
C THR A 546 -24.92 -31.83 -22.81
N LEU A 547 -25.11 -30.94 -21.80
CA LEU A 547 -24.07 -30.20 -21.11
C LEU A 547 -23.73 -30.97 -19.83
N SER A 548 -22.48 -31.29 -19.61
CA SER A 548 -22.00 -32.05 -18.44
C SER A 548 -20.78 -31.37 -17.85
N VAL A 549 -20.93 -30.82 -16.65
CA VAL A 549 -19.83 -30.21 -15.89
C VAL A 549 -18.92 -31.27 -15.33
N ASP A 550 -17.59 -31.04 -15.34
CA ASP A 550 -16.64 -31.90 -14.63
C ASP A 550 -16.93 -31.86 -13.11
N THR A 551 -17.48 -32.98 -12.66
CA THR A 551 -17.96 -33.08 -11.27
C THR A 551 -16.83 -32.96 -10.24
N LYS A 552 -15.63 -33.50 -10.56
CA LYS A 552 -14.49 -33.46 -9.65
C LYS A 552 -13.96 -32.03 -9.49
N THR A 553 -13.76 -31.35 -10.62
CA THR A 553 -13.30 -29.96 -10.65
C THR A 553 -14.30 -29.05 -9.92
N ARG A 554 -15.59 -29.13 -10.24
CA ARG A 554 -16.65 -28.33 -9.59
C ARG A 554 -16.71 -28.60 -8.08
N THR A 555 -16.63 -29.85 -7.65
CA THR A 555 -16.69 -30.22 -6.23
C THR A 555 -15.52 -29.60 -5.46
N ASN A 556 -14.31 -29.67 -6.01
CA ASN A 556 -13.14 -29.08 -5.37
C ASN A 556 -13.22 -27.55 -5.35
N THR A 557 -13.70 -26.93 -6.42
CA THR A 557 -13.92 -25.47 -6.46
C THR A 557 -14.95 -25.04 -5.41
N CYS A 558 -16.07 -25.79 -5.27
CA CYS A 558 -17.08 -25.53 -4.21
C CYS A 558 -16.48 -25.62 -2.81
N ARG A 559 -15.60 -26.61 -2.56
CA ARG A 559 -14.87 -26.76 -1.28
C ARG A 559 -14.00 -25.54 -0.99
N ASN A 560 -13.17 -25.16 -1.96
CA ASN A 560 -12.28 -24.00 -1.84
C ASN A 560 -13.07 -22.71 -1.65
N HIS A 561 -14.15 -22.52 -2.38
CA HIS A 561 -14.98 -21.32 -2.25
C HIS A 561 -15.71 -21.25 -0.88
N SER A 562 -16.27 -22.36 -0.45
CA SER A 562 -16.92 -22.40 0.87
C SER A 562 -15.93 -22.22 2.02
N ALA A 563 -14.73 -22.81 1.91
CA ALA A 563 -13.67 -22.58 2.88
C ALA A 563 -13.21 -21.11 2.96
N THR A 564 -13.31 -20.38 1.84
CA THR A 564 -12.96 -18.95 1.82
C THR A 564 -13.87 -18.11 2.72
N HIS A 565 -15.16 -18.41 2.78
CA HIS A 565 -16.10 -17.75 3.70
C HIS A 565 -15.76 -18.05 5.17
N LEU A 566 -15.42 -19.30 5.48
CA LEU A 566 -14.96 -19.65 6.83
C LEU A 566 -13.64 -18.96 7.17
N LEU A 567 -12.72 -18.90 6.20
CA LEU A 567 -11.41 -18.23 6.34
C LEU A 567 -11.57 -16.74 6.62
N GLN A 568 -12.42 -16.04 5.85
CA GLN A 568 -12.66 -14.61 6.05
C GLN A 568 -13.17 -14.34 7.46
N LYS A 569 -14.15 -15.11 7.93
CA LYS A 569 -14.69 -14.94 9.28
C LYS A 569 -13.64 -15.27 10.35
N ALA A 570 -12.89 -16.34 10.20
CA ALA A 570 -11.82 -16.72 11.13
C ALA A 570 -10.72 -15.64 11.22
N LEU A 571 -10.34 -15.06 10.09
CA LEU A 571 -9.39 -13.94 10.05
C LEU A 571 -9.91 -12.73 10.82
N ARG A 572 -11.19 -12.39 10.68
CA ARG A 572 -11.82 -11.30 11.43
C ARG A 572 -11.89 -11.57 12.93
N GLU A 573 -12.07 -12.82 13.33
CA GLU A 573 -12.07 -13.19 14.76
C GLU A 573 -10.68 -13.12 15.38
N VAL A 574 -9.65 -13.50 14.64
CA VAL A 574 -8.26 -13.55 15.14
C VAL A 574 -7.56 -12.19 15.05
N LEU A 575 -7.73 -11.50 13.94
CA LEU A 575 -7.00 -10.26 13.64
C LEU A 575 -7.82 -8.99 13.92
N GLY A 576 -9.14 -9.09 13.93
CA GLY A 576 -10.05 -7.97 14.16
C GLY A 576 -10.94 -7.61 12.97
N THR A 577 -11.93 -6.77 13.22
CA THR A 577 -13.01 -6.41 12.27
C THR A 577 -12.53 -5.60 11.06
N HIS A 578 -11.31 -5.05 11.09
CA HIS A 578 -10.68 -4.34 9.98
C HIS A 578 -10.29 -5.24 8.81
N VAL A 579 -10.29 -6.56 9.01
CA VAL A 579 -10.04 -7.51 7.92
C VAL A 579 -11.20 -7.47 6.94
N GLU A 580 -10.92 -7.00 5.72
CA GLU A 580 -11.85 -6.93 4.61
C GLU A 580 -11.23 -7.59 3.38
N GLN A 581 -12.06 -8.20 2.54
CA GLN A 581 -11.60 -8.80 1.31
C GLN A 581 -11.09 -7.71 0.35
N ALA A 582 -9.83 -7.83 -0.06
CA ALA A 582 -9.21 -7.02 -1.12
C ALA A 582 -9.22 -7.73 -2.48
N GLY A 583 -9.33 -9.05 -2.46
CA GLY A 583 -9.44 -9.89 -3.64
C GLY A 583 -9.60 -11.37 -3.26
N SER A 584 -10.11 -12.17 -4.17
CA SER A 584 -10.21 -13.61 -3.98
C SER A 584 -10.09 -14.35 -5.30
N TYR A 585 -9.67 -15.63 -5.22
CA TYR A 585 -9.60 -16.52 -6.38
C TYR A 585 -9.74 -17.96 -5.90
N GLN A 586 -10.68 -18.71 -6.49
CA GLN A 586 -10.95 -20.11 -6.16
C GLN A 586 -11.00 -20.93 -7.44
N ASP A 587 -10.19 -21.99 -7.48
CA ASP A 587 -10.22 -23.02 -8.50
C ASP A 587 -10.31 -24.42 -7.86
N ALA A 588 -10.13 -25.47 -8.64
CA ALA A 588 -10.16 -26.85 -8.14
C ALA A 588 -8.91 -27.23 -7.32
N GLU A 589 -7.83 -26.47 -7.42
CA GLU A 589 -6.55 -26.77 -6.79
C GLU A 589 -6.40 -26.05 -5.44
N ARG A 590 -6.78 -24.76 -5.38
CA ARG A 590 -6.55 -23.92 -4.21
C ARG A 590 -7.58 -22.78 -4.07
N THR A 591 -7.56 -22.16 -2.93
CA THR A 591 -8.12 -20.82 -2.71
C THR A 591 -7.02 -19.83 -2.43
N ARG A 592 -7.16 -18.62 -2.96
CA ARG A 592 -6.35 -17.46 -2.66
C ARG A 592 -7.26 -16.34 -2.13
N PHE A 593 -6.89 -15.82 -0.98
CA PHE A 593 -7.65 -14.76 -0.31
C PHE A 593 -6.73 -13.59 0.03
N ASP A 594 -6.98 -12.44 -0.57
CA ASP A 594 -6.29 -11.18 -0.32
C ASP A 594 -7.14 -10.34 0.62
N PHE A 595 -6.54 -9.85 1.71
CA PHE A 595 -7.26 -9.14 2.76
C PHE A 595 -6.47 -7.97 3.32
N SER A 596 -7.20 -6.97 3.85
CA SER A 596 -6.60 -5.81 4.49
C SER A 596 -5.99 -6.20 5.84
N HIS A 597 -4.66 -6.08 5.97
CA HIS A 597 -3.96 -6.21 7.23
C HIS A 597 -2.56 -5.60 7.12
N PHE A 598 -2.09 -4.98 8.19
CA PHE A 598 -0.91 -4.11 8.22
C PHE A 598 0.43 -4.81 8.51
N SER A 599 0.40 -6.06 9.00
CA SER A 599 1.61 -6.83 9.37
C SER A 599 1.55 -8.26 8.85
N ALA A 600 2.69 -8.94 8.80
CA ALA A 600 2.71 -10.38 8.61
C ALA A 600 2.02 -11.07 9.80
N MET A 601 1.27 -12.13 9.53
CA MET A 601 0.68 -12.95 10.58
C MET A 601 1.75 -13.78 11.28
N THR A 602 1.59 -13.95 12.59
CA THR A 602 2.43 -14.86 13.37
C THR A 602 2.06 -16.32 13.10
N ALA A 603 2.95 -17.24 13.43
CA ALA A 603 2.68 -18.68 13.31
C ALA A 603 1.49 -19.12 14.17
N GLU A 604 1.32 -18.49 15.34
CA GLU A 604 0.22 -18.73 16.27
C GLU A 604 -1.12 -18.22 15.69
N GLU A 605 -1.14 -17.03 15.08
CA GLU A 605 -2.32 -16.49 14.42
C GLU A 605 -2.75 -17.35 13.24
N LEU A 606 -1.80 -17.74 12.38
CA LEU A 606 -2.06 -18.63 11.24
C LEU A 606 -2.63 -19.97 11.71
N LYS A 607 -2.03 -20.55 12.74
CA LYS A 607 -2.52 -21.80 13.31
C LYS A 607 -3.92 -21.63 13.88
N ARG A 608 -4.19 -20.56 14.61
CA ARG A 608 -5.51 -20.31 15.20
C ARG A 608 -6.59 -20.14 14.13
N VAL A 609 -6.30 -19.42 13.03
CA VAL A 609 -7.21 -19.29 11.88
C VAL A 609 -7.50 -20.65 11.26
N GLU A 610 -6.45 -21.47 11.00
CA GLU A 610 -6.59 -22.81 10.45
C GLU A 610 -7.43 -23.72 11.37
N ASP A 611 -7.19 -23.64 12.68
CA ASP A 611 -7.92 -24.43 13.70
C ASP A 611 -9.40 -24.04 13.69
N ILE A 612 -9.76 -22.73 13.67
CA ILE A 612 -11.15 -22.27 13.63
C ILE A 612 -11.86 -22.77 12.37
N VAL A 613 -11.23 -22.65 11.21
CA VAL A 613 -11.82 -23.12 9.95
C VAL A 613 -12.10 -24.64 10.01
N ASN A 614 -11.15 -25.42 10.49
CA ASN A 614 -11.30 -26.88 10.61
C ASN A 614 -12.34 -27.24 11.70
N GLU A 615 -12.46 -26.46 12.78
CA GLU A 615 -13.53 -26.64 13.78
C GLU A 615 -14.90 -26.47 13.14
N LYS A 616 -15.11 -25.41 12.34
CA LYS A 616 -16.37 -25.17 11.63
C LYS A 616 -16.67 -26.21 10.53
N ILE A 617 -15.65 -26.79 9.93
CA ILE A 617 -15.80 -27.94 9.04
C ILE A 617 -16.32 -29.15 9.83
N ASN A 618 -15.72 -29.45 10.98
CA ASN A 618 -16.09 -30.59 11.82
C ASN A 618 -17.46 -30.45 12.49
N GLU A 619 -17.95 -29.21 12.71
CA GLU A 619 -19.31 -28.94 13.22
C GLU A 619 -20.41 -29.37 12.22
N ALA A 620 -20.05 -29.66 10.96
CA ALA A 620 -20.98 -30.09 9.92
C ALA A 620 -22.18 -29.15 9.74
N ILE A 621 -21.91 -27.87 9.62
CA ILE A 621 -22.92 -26.80 9.51
C ILE A 621 -23.58 -26.87 8.14
N GLU A 622 -24.93 -26.81 8.11
CA GLU A 622 -25.67 -26.70 6.85
C GLU A 622 -25.38 -25.36 6.16
N VAL A 623 -25.07 -25.41 4.86
CA VAL A 623 -24.86 -24.20 4.04
C VAL A 623 -26.17 -23.87 3.34
N ARG A 624 -26.78 -22.76 3.75
CA ARG A 624 -28.05 -22.27 3.20
C ARG A 624 -27.80 -21.09 2.28
N THR A 625 -28.63 -21.03 1.24
CA THR A 625 -28.62 -19.92 0.30
C THR A 625 -30.02 -19.37 0.16
N ASP A 626 -30.19 -18.10 0.47
CA ASP A 626 -31.45 -17.37 0.36
C ASP A 626 -31.30 -16.25 -0.69
N VAL A 627 -32.36 -16.06 -1.50
CA VAL A 627 -32.43 -14.97 -2.47
C VAL A 627 -33.43 -13.93 -1.95
N MET A 628 -32.93 -12.71 -1.72
CA MET A 628 -33.74 -11.64 -1.14
C MET A 628 -33.32 -10.27 -1.70
N THR A 629 -34.06 -9.22 -1.39
CA THR A 629 -33.64 -7.86 -1.77
C THR A 629 -32.39 -7.42 -1.01
N VAL A 630 -31.62 -6.47 -1.56
CA VAL A 630 -30.40 -5.95 -0.91
C VAL A 630 -30.71 -5.40 0.48
N ASP A 631 -31.86 -4.74 0.67
CA ASP A 631 -32.25 -4.16 1.95
C ASP A 631 -32.64 -5.22 3.00
N GLU A 632 -33.29 -6.29 2.57
CA GLU A 632 -33.57 -7.44 3.45
C GLU A 632 -32.26 -8.13 3.84
N ALA A 633 -31.37 -8.34 2.90
CA ALA A 633 -30.08 -8.99 3.13
C ALA A 633 -29.20 -8.21 4.12
N LYS A 634 -29.14 -6.88 4.01
CA LYS A 634 -28.44 -6.02 4.99
C LYS A 634 -29.00 -6.14 6.40
N LYS A 635 -30.34 -6.26 6.55
CA LYS A 635 -31.00 -6.43 7.85
C LYS A 635 -30.65 -7.76 8.52
N THR A 636 -30.25 -8.79 7.75
CA THR A 636 -29.80 -10.08 8.32
C THR A 636 -28.39 -10.02 8.91
N GLY A 637 -27.69 -8.90 8.77
CA GLY A 637 -26.27 -8.75 9.13
C GLY A 637 -25.30 -9.42 8.16
N ALA A 638 -25.78 -9.78 6.95
CA ALA A 638 -24.94 -10.37 5.92
C ALA A 638 -23.90 -9.36 5.41
N MET A 639 -22.66 -9.82 5.26
CA MET A 639 -21.56 -9.03 4.80
C MET A 639 -21.62 -8.89 3.28
N ALA A 640 -21.59 -7.64 2.78
CA ALA A 640 -21.49 -7.33 1.38
C ALA A 640 -20.04 -6.92 1.04
N LEU A 641 -19.54 -7.27 -0.13
CA LEU A 641 -18.27 -6.77 -0.61
C LEU A 641 -18.39 -5.28 -0.96
N PHE A 642 -17.45 -4.49 -0.50
CA PHE A 642 -17.39 -3.07 -0.82
C PHE A 642 -17.07 -2.88 -2.31
N GLY A 643 -17.89 -2.07 -3.00
CA GLY A 643 -17.65 -1.65 -4.38
C GLY A 643 -18.30 -2.50 -5.48
N GLU A 644 -19.03 -3.57 -5.16
CA GLU A 644 -19.80 -4.30 -6.15
C GLU A 644 -21.23 -3.71 -6.34
N LYS A 645 -21.64 -3.60 -7.62
CA LYS A 645 -23.02 -3.23 -7.97
C LYS A 645 -23.90 -4.47 -7.88
N TYR A 646 -24.75 -4.52 -6.88
CA TYR A 646 -25.74 -5.57 -6.73
C TYR A 646 -27.03 -5.21 -7.50
N GLY A 647 -27.66 -6.22 -8.13
CA GLY A 647 -28.99 -6.06 -8.69
C GLY A 647 -30.05 -5.91 -7.59
N GLU A 648 -31.33 -5.83 -7.98
CA GLU A 648 -32.46 -5.73 -7.01
C GLU A 648 -32.50 -6.88 -6.01
N LYS A 649 -32.05 -8.07 -6.42
CA LYS A 649 -31.97 -9.29 -5.59
C LYS A 649 -30.55 -9.82 -5.51
N VAL A 650 -30.17 -10.26 -4.32
CA VAL A 650 -28.86 -10.86 -4.01
C VAL A 650 -29.02 -12.24 -3.41
N ARG A 651 -28.02 -13.10 -3.64
CA ARG A 651 -27.87 -14.37 -2.93
C ARG A 651 -27.08 -14.15 -1.65
N VAL A 652 -27.64 -14.60 -0.53
CA VAL A 652 -27.00 -14.63 0.78
C VAL A 652 -26.65 -16.07 1.11
N VAL A 653 -25.36 -16.35 1.23
CA VAL A 653 -24.85 -17.67 1.66
C VAL A 653 -24.60 -17.63 3.15
N SER A 654 -25.22 -18.53 3.90
CA SER A 654 -25.12 -18.62 5.36
C SER A 654 -24.57 -19.98 5.77
N MET A 655 -23.58 -19.98 6.66
CA MET A 655 -23.03 -21.15 7.33
C MET A 655 -23.33 -21.05 8.83
N GLY A 656 -24.58 -21.40 9.20
CA GLY A 656 -25.11 -21.14 10.54
C GLY A 656 -25.11 -19.65 10.88
N ASP A 657 -24.72 -19.34 12.11
CA ASP A 657 -24.50 -17.97 12.57
C ASP A 657 -23.04 -17.53 12.43
N PHE A 658 -22.14 -18.43 11.98
CA PHE A 658 -20.72 -18.13 11.90
C PHE A 658 -20.38 -17.22 10.72
N SER A 659 -20.86 -17.53 9.50
CA SER A 659 -20.62 -16.70 8.31
C SER A 659 -21.91 -16.46 7.55
N LYS A 660 -22.12 -15.20 7.13
CA LYS A 660 -23.26 -14.76 6.33
C LYS A 660 -22.79 -13.71 5.34
N GLU A 661 -22.79 -14.02 4.05
CA GLU A 661 -22.18 -13.16 3.03
C GLU A 661 -22.96 -13.14 1.73
N PHE A 662 -22.88 -12.01 1.00
CA PHE A 662 -23.42 -11.92 -0.36
C PHE A 662 -22.49 -12.70 -1.28
N CYS A 663 -22.99 -13.75 -1.90
CA CYS A 663 -22.17 -14.57 -2.78
C CYS A 663 -22.97 -15.22 -3.92
N GLY A 664 -22.53 -14.97 -5.18
CA GLY A 664 -23.10 -15.59 -6.37
C GLY A 664 -22.45 -16.92 -6.76
N GLY A 665 -21.42 -17.38 -6.04
CA GLY A 665 -20.68 -18.59 -6.36
C GLY A 665 -21.39 -19.91 -6.03
N THR A 666 -20.72 -21.02 -6.34
CA THR A 666 -21.18 -22.36 -6.02
C THR A 666 -20.52 -22.86 -4.74
N HIS A 667 -21.29 -23.55 -3.89
CA HIS A 667 -20.86 -23.95 -2.55
C HIS A 667 -21.18 -25.40 -2.25
N VAL A 668 -20.54 -25.96 -1.23
CA VAL A 668 -20.92 -27.24 -0.65
C VAL A 668 -22.27 -27.10 0.07
N LYS A 669 -22.98 -28.20 0.27
CA LYS A 669 -24.27 -28.20 1.00
C LYS A 669 -24.08 -28.27 2.52
N ASN A 670 -22.94 -28.77 2.96
CA ASN A 670 -22.57 -28.87 4.38
C ASN A 670 -21.07 -28.59 4.52
N THR A 671 -20.66 -27.89 5.59
CA THR A 671 -19.25 -27.58 5.80
C THR A 671 -18.36 -28.80 5.91
N SER A 672 -18.89 -29.94 6.37
CA SER A 672 -18.15 -31.24 6.38
C SER A 672 -17.74 -31.73 5.00
N ASP A 673 -18.42 -31.30 3.92
CA ASP A 673 -18.06 -31.67 2.55
C ASP A 673 -16.71 -31.03 2.12
N ILE A 674 -16.24 -29.98 2.81
CA ILE A 674 -14.92 -29.38 2.62
C ILE A 674 -13.83 -30.37 3.04
N LYS A 675 -14.12 -31.29 3.97
CA LYS A 675 -13.28 -32.33 4.57
C LYS A 675 -12.22 -31.76 5.51
N VAL A 676 -11.22 -31.06 4.97
CA VAL A 676 -10.09 -30.51 5.71
C VAL A 676 -9.57 -29.28 4.99
N PHE A 677 -9.07 -28.31 5.75
CA PHE A 677 -8.49 -27.06 5.26
C PHE A 677 -7.04 -26.93 5.73
N LYS A 678 -6.14 -26.47 4.84
CA LYS A 678 -4.73 -26.25 5.13
C LYS A 678 -4.24 -24.95 4.51
N ILE A 679 -3.67 -24.06 5.32
CA ILE A 679 -2.96 -22.87 4.87
C ILE A 679 -1.57 -23.30 4.35
N LEU A 680 -1.24 -22.93 3.12
CA LEU A 680 0.06 -23.20 2.51
C LEU A 680 1.05 -22.06 2.74
N SER A 681 0.58 -20.82 2.58
CA SER A 681 1.43 -19.63 2.70
C SER A 681 0.64 -18.41 3.12
N GLU A 682 1.35 -17.44 3.71
CA GLU A 682 0.91 -16.09 3.98
C GLU A 682 2.00 -15.13 3.52
N SER A 683 1.62 -14.11 2.75
CA SER A 683 2.58 -13.14 2.18
C SER A 683 1.97 -11.76 1.97
N GLY A 684 2.83 -10.72 1.86
CA GLY A 684 2.39 -9.39 1.45
C GLY A 684 2.26 -9.28 -0.06
N VAL A 685 1.17 -8.70 -0.54
CA VAL A 685 0.92 -8.44 -1.98
C VAL A 685 1.12 -6.96 -2.31
N ALA A 686 0.59 -6.12 -1.44
CA ALA A 686 0.72 -4.67 -1.51
C ALA A 686 0.83 -4.10 -0.09
N ALA A 687 1.09 -2.81 0.02
CA ALA A 687 1.07 -2.16 1.33
C ALA A 687 -0.33 -2.29 1.95
N GLY A 688 -0.40 -2.84 3.17
CA GLY A 688 -1.67 -3.05 3.87
C GLY A 688 -2.54 -4.19 3.33
N VAL A 689 -2.05 -4.99 2.37
CA VAL A 689 -2.76 -6.15 1.83
C VAL A 689 -1.92 -7.41 2.00
N ARG A 690 -2.51 -8.39 2.66
CA ARG A 690 -1.93 -9.73 2.89
C ARG A 690 -2.66 -10.75 2.04
N ARG A 691 -1.96 -11.80 1.66
CA ARG A 691 -2.49 -12.93 0.88
C ARG A 691 -2.33 -14.22 1.65
N ILE A 692 -3.40 -14.99 1.74
CA ILE A 692 -3.35 -16.39 2.14
C ILE A 692 -3.61 -17.28 0.92
N GLU A 693 -2.80 -18.30 0.74
CA GLU A 693 -3.06 -19.42 -0.16
C GLU A 693 -3.34 -20.66 0.69
N ALA A 694 -4.43 -21.36 0.36
CA ALA A 694 -4.86 -22.54 1.10
C ALA A 694 -5.48 -23.59 0.17
N ILE A 695 -5.55 -24.81 0.65
CA ILE A 695 -6.11 -25.96 -0.06
C ILE A 695 -7.12 -26.70 0.82
N THR A 696 -8.02 -27.44 0.17
CA THR A 696 -9.06 -28.21 0.86
C THR A 696 -9.11 -29.66 0.39
N GLY A 697 -9.77 -30.50 1.17
CA GLY A 697 -10.18 -31.85 0.77
C GLY A 697 -9.04 -32.75 0.34
N ASP A 698 -9.21 -33.37 -0.81
CA ASP A 698 -8.24 -34.38 -1.34
C ASP A 698 -6.88 -33.75 -1.68
N ASN A 699 -6.82 -32.43 -1.96
CA ASN A 699 -5.57 -31.73 -2.22
C ASN A 699 -4.69 -31.66 -0.95
N VAL A 700 -5.29 -31.59 0.24
CA VAL A 700 -4.56 -31.62 1.51
C VAL A 700 -3.91 -32.98 1.73
N PHE A 701 -4.62 -34.10 1.41
CA PHE A 701 -4.05 -35.43 1.51
C PHE A 701 -2.92 -35.63 0.51
N ALA A 702 -3.09 -35.15 -0.73
CA ALA A 702 -2.03 -35.19 -1.74
C ALA A 702 -0.78 -34.42 -1.31
N TYR A 703 -0.99 -33.23 -0.70
CA TYR A 703 0.08 -32.39 -0.15
C TYR A 703 0.89 -33.13 0.92
N TYR A 704 0.21 -33.73 1.91
CA TYR A 704 0.90 -34.51 2.94
C TYR A 704 1.57 -35.76 2.43
N SER A 705 0.94 -36.49 1.48
CA SER A 705 1.57 -37.68 0.86
C SER A 705 2.84 -37.31 0.08
N ASN A 706 2.86 -36.16 -0.59
CA ASN A 706 4.08 -35.69 -1.25
C ASN A 706 5.17 -35.33 -0.24
N MET A 707 4.81 -34.64 0.85
CA MET A 707 5.76 -34.32 1.93
C MET A 707 6.34 -35.60 2.56
N GLU A 708 5.50 -36.59 2.82
CA GLU A 708 5.93 -37.87 3.38
C GLU A 708 6.93 -38.57 2.45
N LYS A 709 6.64 -38.61 1.14
CA LYS A 709 7.53 -39.18 0.12
C LYS A 709 8.88 -38.45 0.05
N GLU A 710 8.88 -37.10 0.04
CA GLU A 710 10.11 -36.28 0.06
C GLU A 710 10.93 -36.55 1.32
N LEU A 711 10.27 -36.66 2.48
CA LEU A 711 10.90 -36.97 3.75
C LEU A 711 11.53 -38.35 3.74
N GLU A 712 10.85 -39.39 3.17
CA GLU A 712 11.40 -40.71 2.97
C GLU A 712 12.61 -40.73 2.03
N GLU A 713 12.54 -39.99 0.92
CA GLU A 713 13.64 -39.86 -0.03
C GLU A 713 14.85 -39.17 0.62
N ALA A 714 14.64 -38.09 1.36
CA ALA A 714 15.70 -37.41 2.11
C ALA A 714 16.33 -38.33 3.17
N ALA A 715 15.53 -39.12 3.89
CA ALA A 715 16.01 -40.07 4.87
C ALA A 715 16.87 -41.18 4.20
N LYS A 716 16.47 -41.68 3.01
CA LYS A 716 17.25 -42.66 2.25
C LYS A 716 18.63 -42.14 1.84
N VAL A 717 18.73 -40.86 1.41
CA VAL A 717 20.02 -40.23 1.04
C VAL A 717 21.03 -40.33 2.19
N VAL A 718 20.59 -40.07 3.41
CA VAL A 718 21.47 -40.14 4.60
C VAL A 718 21.47 -41.50 5.30
N LYS A 719 20.90 -42.53 4.68
CA LYS A 719 20.77 -43.92 5.19
C LYS A 719 20.10 -43.98 6.57
N SER A 720 18.95 -43.31 6.68
CA SER A 720 18.12 -43.21 7.89
C SER A 720 16.66 -43.56 7.59
N THR A 721 15.81 -43.52 8.61
CA THR A 721 14.34 -43.52 8.48
C THR A 721 13.83 -42.11 8.73
N PRO A 722 12.62 -41.72 8.26
CA PRO A 722 12.02 -40.42 8.53
C PRO A 722 12.01 -40.03 10.03
N ALA A 723 11.70 -41.00 10.90
CA ALA A 723 11.66 -40.76 12.35
C ALA A 723 13.03 -40.42 12.97
N ASN A 724 14.11 -40.92 12.40
CA ASN A 724 15.48 -40.72 12.90
C ASN A 724 16.29 -39.78 12.02
N LEU A 725 15.65 -39.09 11.05
CA LEU A 725 16.33 -38.23 10.09
C LEU A 725 17.08 -37.10 10.76
N LYS A 726 16.43 -36.43 11.75
CA LYS A 726 17.02 -35.32 12.50
C LYS A 726 18.31 -35.75 13.22
N ASP A 727 18.24 -36.82 13.99
CA ASP A 727 19.37 -37.30 14.76
C ASP A 727 20.54 -37.73 13.85
N ARG A 728 20.21 -38.36 12.70
CA ARG A 728 21.22 -38.73 11.70
C ARG A 728 21.89 -37.52 11.06
N LEU A 729 21.14 -36.48 10.74
CA LEU A 729 21.68 -35.23 10.20
C LEU A 729 22.58 -34.53 11.23
N GLU A 730 22.16 -34.41 12.50
CA GLU A 730 22.97 -33.88 13.58
C GLU A 730 24.28 -34.66 13.76
N HIS A 731 24.23 -35.98 13.69
CA HIS A 731 25.41 -36.83 13.75
C HIS A 731 26.34 -36.60 12.55
N LEU A 732 25.81 -36.54 11.33
CA LEU A 732 26.60 -36.28 10.12
C LEU A 732 27.27 -34.88 10.16
N MET A 733 26.58 -33.89 10.66
CA MET A 733 27.15 -32.52 10.83
C MET A 733 28.28 -32.53 11.86
N ALA A 734 28.12 -33.29 12.95
CA ALA A 734 29.18 -33.47 13.96
C ALA A 734 30.40 -34.22 13.41
N GLU A 735 30.17 -35.33 12.66
CA GLU A 735 31.23 -36.06 11.99
C GLU A 735 31.96 -35.18 10.96
N MET A 736 31.24 -34.41 10.14
CA MET A 736 31.85 -33.51 9.18
C MET A 736 32.73 -32.45 9.88
N LYS A 737 32.25 -31.84 10.95
CA LYS A 737 33.05 -30.90 11.76
C LYS A 737 34.29 -31.51 12.35
N ALA A 738 34.19 -32.76 12.88
CA ALA A 738 35.31 -33.50 13.44
C ALA A 738 36.36 -33.81 12.34
N LEU A 739 35.92 -34.30 11.20
CA LEU A 739 36.79 -34.59 10.05
C LEU A 739 37.49 -33.36 9.51
N GLN A 740 36.80 -32.20 9.48
CA GLN A 740 37.39 -30.93 9.10
C GLN A 740 38.52 -30.54 10.05
N SER A 741 38.27 -30.66 11.38
CA SER A 741 39.28 -30.35 12.40
C SER A 741 40.45 -31.33 12.36
N GLU A 742 40.19 -32.63 12.15
CA GLU A 742 41.23 -33.63 11.98
C GLU A 742 42.07 -33.38 10.72
N ASN A 743 41.46 -33.04 9.61
CA ASN A 743 42.15 -32.68 8.39
C ASN A 743 43.07 -31.47 8.56
N GLU A 744 42.58 -30.42 9.25
CA GLU A 744 43.39 -29.24 9.57
C GLU A 744 44.57 -29.63 10.50
N SER A 745 44.33 -30.47 11.50
CA SER A 745 45.38 -30.97 12.37
C SER A 745 46.43 -31.79 11.65
N LEU A 746 45.96 -32.70 10.74
CA LEU A 746 46.88 -33.55 9.93
C LEU A 746 47.68 -32.70 8.93
N LYS A 747 47.05 -31.69 8.31
CA LYS A 747 47.76 -30.72 7.44
C LYS A 747 48.84 -29.95 8.23
N SER A 748 48.52 -29.49 9.40
CA SER A 748 49.42 -28.77 10.30
C SER A 748 50.63 -29.69 10.73
N LYS A 749 50.34 -30.96 11.06
CA LYS A 749 51.32 -31.96 11.43
C LYS A 749 52.24 -32.28 10.21
N ALA A 750 51.66 -32.55 9.05
CA ALA A 750 52.42 -32.80 7.84
C ALA A 750 53.32 -31.65 7.45
N ALA A 751 52.84 -30.41 7.63
CA ALA A 751 53.65 -29.20 7.41
C ALA A 751 54.84 -29.08 8.40
N LYS A 752 54.62 -29.48 9.67
CA LYS A 752 55.71 -29.51 10.66
C LYS A 752 56.73 -30.62 10.36
N ASP A 753 56.27 -31.78 9.93
CA ASP A 753 57.11 -32.92 9.61
C ASP A 753 57.92 -32.68 8.29
N ALA A 754 57.31 -32.02 7.31
CA ALA A 754 57.98 -31.66 6.05
C ALA A 754 59.10 -30.63 6.19
N LEU A 755 59.11 -29.85 7.28
CA LEU A 755 60.15 -28.88 7.53
C LEU A 755 61.44 -29.51 8.03
N GLY A 756 61.41 -30.76 8.59
CA GLY A 756 62.56 -31.40 9.16
C GLY A 756 63.34 -30.53 10.14
N ASP A 757 64.68 -30.64 10.15
CA ASP A 757 65.50 -29.75 11.00
C ASP A 757 65.96 -28.52 10.19
N VAL A 758 64.91 -27.67 9.84
CA VAL A 758 65.17 -26.39 9.10
C VAL A 758 66.03 -25.40 9.85
N MET A 759 66.31 -25.64 11.12
CA MET A 759 67.23 -24.79 11.88
C MET A 759 68.67 -24.84 11.35
N ASP A 760 69.05 -25.90 10.64
CA ASP A 760 70.32 -25.99 9.93
C ASP A 760 70.48 -25.00 8.75
N GLN A 761 69.36 -24.42 8.26
CA GLN A 761 69.31 -23.44 7.19
C GLN A 761 69.40 -21.99 7.70
N VAL A 762 69.56 -21.78 8.99
CA VAL A 762 69.74 -20.46 9.60
C VAL A 762 71.06 -19.88 9.14
N VAL A 763 70.99 -18.70 8.57
CA VAL A 763 72.20 -17.92 8.15
C VAL A 763 72.31 -16.65 8.97
N ASP A 764 73.51 -16.22 9.23
CA ASP A 764 73.79 -14.90 9.83
C ASP A 764 73.86 -13.86 8.73
N VAL A 765 73.15 -12.75 8.94
CA VAL A 765 73.14 -11.59 8.08
C VAL A 765 73.43 -10.34 8.91
N ASN A 766 74.67 -9.89 8.92
CA ASN A 766 75.13 -8.72 9.67
C ASN A 766 74.76 -8.80 11.18
N GLY A 767 74.86 -10.00 11.79
CA GLY A 767 74.60 -10.24 13.20
C GLY A 767 73.13 -10.58 13.55
N ILE A 768 72.32 -10.69 12.53
CA ILE A 768 70.91 -11.13 12.72
C ILE A 768 70.71 -12.53 12.08
N LYS A 769 70.15 -13.45 12.83
CA LYS A 769 69.77 -14.78 12.32
C LYS A 769 68.61 -14.66 11.34
N LEU A 770 68.78 -15.22 10.16
CA LEU A 770 67.75 -15.31 9.14
C LEU A 770 67.40 -16.80 8.85
N LEU A 771 66.15 -17.16 8.98
CA LEU A 771 65.61 -18.40 8.46
C LEU A 771 64.67 -18.08 7.30
N ALA A 772 65.04 -18.45 6.07
CA ALA A 772 64.24 -18.26 4.90
C ALA A 772 64.05 -19.63 4.20
N THR A 773 62.83 -20.14 4.13
CA THR A 773 62.55 -21.48 3.57
C THR A 773 61.16 -21.56 2.97
N SER A 774 60.89 -22.62 2.23
CA SER A 774 59.57 -22.90 1.66
C SER A 774 59.02 -24.26 2.12
N VAL A 775 57.67 -24.30 2.25
CA VAL A 775 56.92 -25.52 2.61
C VAL A 775 55.74 -25.62 1.66
N ASP A 776 55.54 -26.79 1.10
CA ASP A 776 54.41 -27.02 0.16
C ASP A 776 53.14 -27.40 0.88
N GLY A 777 51.99 -26.96 0.32
CA GLY A 777 50.64 -27.39 0.74
C GLY A 777 50.12 -26.68 1.99
N VAL A 778 50.80 -25.64 2.54
CA VAL A 778 50.39 -24.92 3.75
C VAL A 778 49.64 -23.66 3.37
N ASP A 779 48.48 -23.44 3.96
CA ASP A 779 47.72 -22.20 3.79
C ASP A 779 48.32 -21.06 4.62
N MET A 780 47.76 -19.87 4.48
CA MET A 780 48.25 -18.66 5.16
C MET A 780 48.22 -18.77 6.71
N ASN A 781 47.23 -19.45 7.27
CA ASN A 781 47.11 -19.61 8.72
C ASN A 781 48.15 -20.61 9.22
N GLY A 782 48.27 -21.75 8.53
CA GLY A 782 49.30 -22.71 8.82
C GLY A 782 50.73 -22.15 8.72
N LEU A 783 51.01 -21.26 7.76
CA LEU A 783 52.28 -20.58 7.67
C LEU A 783 52.55 -19.62 8.82
N ARG A 784 51.52 -18.97 9.35
CA ARG A 784 51.65 -18.13 10.54
C ARG A 784 52.01 -18.95 11.79
N ASP A 785 51.23 -20.01 12.02
CA ASP A 785 51.46 -20.90 13.17
C ASP A 785 52.86 -21.52 13.15
N LEU A 786 53.27 -21.89 11.93
CA LEU A 786 54.60 -22.41 11.68
C LEU A 786 55.71 -21.34 11.93
N GLY A 787 55.44 -20.11 11.44
CA GLY A 787 56.32 -18.97 11.65
C GLY A 787 56.48 -18.60 13.12
N ASP A 788 55.41 -18.62 13.92
CA ASP A 788 55.46 -18.42 15.36
C ASP A 788 56.23 -19.49 16.07
N SER A 789 56.02 -20.77 15.74
CA SER A 789 56.77 -21.90 16.29
C SER A 789 58.25 -21.84 15.99
N LEU A 790 58.60 -21.47 14.76
CA LEU A 790 60.00 -21.31 14.35
C LEU A 790 60.67 -20.07 14.98
N LYS A 791 59.88 -19.02 15.22
CA LYS A 791 60.37 -17.80 15.91
C LYS A 791 60.77 -18.08 17.32
N GLU A 792 59.99 -18.91 18.06
CA GLU A 792 60.37 -19.35 19.40
C GLU A 792 61.63 -20.18 19.38
N LYS A 793 61.84 -21.06 18.41
CA LYS A 793 63.05 -21.87 18.29
C LYS A 793 64.29 -21.06 17.86
N LEU A 794 64.10 -20.07 16.96
CA LEU A 794 65.19 -19.22 16.48
C LEU A 794 65.72 -18.27 17.57
N GLY A 795 64.84 -17.91 18.52
CA GLY A 795 65.13 -16.92 19.56
C GLY A 795 65.11 -15.51 19.04
N GLU A 796 66.28 -14.97 18.60
CA GLU A 796 66.35 -13.62 18.01
C GLU A 796 66.70 -13.70 16.50
N GLY A 797 65.87 -13.07 15.66
CA GLY A 797 66.07 -13.10 14.21
C GLY A 797 64.88 -12.77 13.36
N VAL A 798 65.00 -13.11 12.07
CA VAL A 798 63.96 -12.93 11.07
C VAL A 798 63.64 -14.27 10.44
N ILE A 799 62.35 -14.51 10.19
CA ILE A 799 61.84 -15.70 9.53
C ILE A 799 61.02 -15.30 8.32
N VAL A 800 61.30 -15.92 7.20
CA VAL A 800 60.50 -15.79 5.99
C VAL A 800 60.12 -17.20 5.49
N LEU A 801 58.83 -17.43 5.43
CA LEU A 801 58.26 -18.66 4.93
C LEU A 801 57.47 -18.43 3.65
N ALA A 802 57.62 -19.34 2.70
CA ALA A 802 56.82 -19.38 1.50
C ALA A 802 56.08 -20.72 1.38
N SER A 803 54.87 -20.71 0.87
CA SER A 803 54.15 -21.93 0.54
C SER A 803 53.42 -21.82 -0.79
N SER A 804 53.35 -22.93 -1.50
CA SER A 804 52.43 -23.10 -2.63
C SER A 804 51.30 -24.00 -2.20
N ASN A 805 50.06 -23.52 -2.29
CA ASN A 805 48.87 -24.30 -2.01
C ASN A 805 47.81 -24.03 -3.09
N GLU A 806 47.37 -25.08 -3.78
CA GLU A 806 46.40 -25.03 -4.88
C GLU A 806 46.75 -24.01 -5.99
N GLY A 807 48.05 -23.86 -6.32
CA GLY A 807 48.53 -22.94 -7.35
C GLY A 807 48.63 -21.46 -6.89
N LYS A 808 48.30 -21.17 -5.61
CA LYS A 808 48.49 -19.86 -4.99
C LYS A 808 49.75 -19.88 -4.11
N VAL A 809 50.46 -18.78 -4.11
CA VAL A 809 51.62 -18.59 -3.23
C VAL A 809 51.23 -17.80 -2.01
N ASN A 810 51.63 -18.28 -0.83
CA ASN A 810 51.52 -17.57 0.43
C ASN A 810 52.94 -17.23 0.95
N LEU A 811 53.16 -16.00 1.36
CA LEU A 811 54.41 -15.55 1.96
C LEU A 811 54.10 -14.96 3.34
N VAL A 812 54.91 -15.33 4.33
CA VAL A 812 54.86 -14.77 5.68
C VAL A 812 56.27 -14.38 6.08
N ALA A 813 56.45 -13.16 6.60
CA ALA A 813 57.72 -12.73 7.23
C ALA A 813 57.44 -12.28 8.66
N MET A 814 58.31 -12.72 9.58
CA MET A 814 58.26 -12.35 10.98
C MET A 814 59.61 -11.89 11.43
N ALA A 815 59.66 -10.87 12.28
CA ALA A 815 60.86 -10.36 12.91
C ALA A 815 60.68 -10.22 14.42
N THR A 816 61.70 -10.55 15.18
CA THR A 816 61.72 -10.34 16.64
C THR A 816 62.05 -8.87 16.96
N ASP A 817 61.75 -8.43 18.16
CA ASP A 817 61.94 -7.04 18.60
C ASP A 817 63.42 -6.62 18.55
N ALA A 818 64.37 -7.54 18.82
CA ALA A 818 65.78 -7.30 18.67
C ALA A 818 66.19 -7.07 17.23
N ALA A 819 65.69 -7.88 16.28
CA ALA A 819 65.95 -7.72 14.85
C ALA A 819 65.33 -6.42 14.31
N ILE A 820 64.17 -6.01 14.80
CA ILE A 820 63.54 -4.75 14.43
C ILE A 820 64.38 -3.53 14.86
N LYS A 821 64.91 -3.58 16.10
CA LYS A 821 65.81 -2.52 16.60
C LYS A 821 67.10 -2.40 15.80
N SER A 822 67.56 -3.47 15.19
CA SER A 822 68.72 -3.49 14.27
C SER A 822 68.40 -3.12 12.83
N GLY A 823 67.13 -2.75 12.53
CA GLY A 823 66.71 -2.25 11.22
C GLY A 823 65.87 -3.21 10.40
N ALA A 824 65.66 -4.44 10.83
CA ALA A 824 64.80 -5.41 10.12
C ALA A 824 63.34 -4.96 10.13
N HIS A 825 62.63 -5.14 8.99
CA HIS A 825 61.23 -4.76 8.87
C HIS A 825 60.49 -5.77 7.98
N ALA A 826 59.67 -6.61 8.59
CA ALA A 826 58.94 -7.71 7.92
C ALA A 826 58.11 -7.20 6.71
N GLY A 827 57.42 -6.04 6.86
CA GLY A 827 56.65 -5.42 5.79
C GLY A 827 57.49 -5.01 4.56
N ASN A 828 58.67 -4.53 4.77
CA ASN A 828 59.58 -4.15 3.70
C ASN A 828 60.19 -5.39 3.01
N LEU A 829 60.52 -6.43 3.79
CA LEU A 829 60.96 -7.71 3.27
C LEU A 829 59.88 -8.33 2.35
N ILE A 830 58.66 -8.41 2.82
CA ILE A 830 57.53 -8.94 2.01
C ILE A 830 57.37 -8.11 0.73
N LYS A 831 57.42 -6.79 0.79
CA LYS A 831 57.32 -5.94 -0.42
C LYS A 831 58.46 -6.21 -1.41
N ALA A 832 59.66 -6.46 -0.93
CA ALA A 832 60.82 -6.72 -1.81
C ALA A 832 60.73 -8.06 -2.54
N ILE A 833 60.12 -9.10 -1.92
CA ILE A 833 60.08 -10.47 -2.47
C ILE A 833 58.75 -10.83 -3.14
N ALA A 834 57.63 -10.16 -2.80
CA ALA A 834 56.30 -10.50 -3.29
C ALA A 834 56.17 -10.36 -4.84
N SER A 835 56.85 -9.43 -5.46
CA SER A 835 56.86 -9.23 -6.90
C SER A 835 57.36 -10.46 -7.66
N LYS A 836 58.33 -11.21 -7.09
CA LYS A 836 58.88 -12.42 -7.71
C LYS A 836 57.90 -13.58 -7.81
N VAL A 837 56.95 -13.63 -6.92
CA VAL A 837 55.87 -14.63 -6.92
C VAL A 837 54.61 -14.10 -7.61
N GLY A 838 54.68 -13.00 -8.35
CA GLY A 838 53.53 -12.39 -9.05
C GLY A 838 52.45 -11.91 -8.09
N GLY A 839 52.84 -11.38 -6.95
CA GLY A 839 51.93 -10.96 -5.89
C GLY A 839 52.28 -9.63 -5.26
N GLY A 840 51.50 -9.27 -4.25
CA GLY A 840 51.69 -8.07 -3.45
C GLY A 840 51.31 -8.30 -2.02
N GLY A 841 51.84 -7.53 -1.11
CA GLY A 841 51.55 -7.63 0.29
C GLY A 841 52.29 -6.60 1.12
N GLY A 842 52.20 -6.71 2.42
CA GLY A 842 52.84 -5.84 3.37
C GLY A 842 52.42 -6.16 4.81
N GLY A 843 52.79 -5.33 5.73
CA GLY A 843 52.42 -5.52 7.12
C GLY A 843 53.22 -4.61 8.03
N ARG A 844 53.23 -4.95 9.31
CA ARG A 844 53.92 -4.24 10.35
C ARG A 844 55.41 -4.67 10.41
N PRO A 845 56.28 -3.96 11.15
CA PRO A 845 57.69 -4.34 11.30
C PRO A 845 57.86 -5.77 11.84
N ASN A 846 57.00 -6.23 12.73
CA ASN A 846 57.11 -7.52 13.39
C ASN A 846 56.50 -8.70 12.60
N MET A 847 55.49 -8.44 11.73
CA MET A 847 54.85 -9.44 10.91
C MET A 847 54.26 -8.84 9.61
N ALA A 848 54.44 -9.54 8.52
CA ALA A 848 53.85 -9.19 7.22
C ALA A 848 53.57 -10.44 6.39
N GLN A 849 52.65 -10.26 5.44
CA GLN A 849 52.19 -11.36 4.56
C GLN A 849 51.94 -10.86 3.15
N ALA A 850 52.06 -11.79 2.18
CA ALA A 850 51.65 -11.54 0.81
C ALA A 850 51.06 -12.80 0.18
N GLY A 851 50.19 -12.59 -0.82
CA GLY A 851 49.74 -13.63 -1.72
C GLY A 851 50.37 -13.45 -3.10
N GLY A 852 50.58 -14.55 -3.83
CA GLY A 852 51.08 -14.54 -5.21
C GLY A 852 50.42 -15.56 -6.10
N LYS A 853 50.64 -15.44 -7.43
CA LYS A 853 50.02 -16.35 -8.43
C LYS A 853 51.11 -17.17 -9.20
N ASN A 854 52.37 -17.02 -8.85
CA ASN A 854 53.49 -17.70 -9.53
C ASN A 854 54.27 -18.57 -8.56
N PRO A 855 53.93 -19.85 -8.37
CA PRO A 855 54.67 -20.79 -7.51
C PRO A 855 56.14 -20.99 -7.95
N ALA A 856 56.43 -20.97 -9.26
CA ALA A 856 57.80 -21.12 -9.77
C ALA A 856 58.73 -19.99 -9.33
N GLY A 857 58.24 -18.86 -8.86
CA GLY A 857 59.01 -17.74 -8.32
C GLY A 857 59.43 -17.89 -6.85
N ILE A 858 58.95 -18.91 -6.12
CA ILE A 858 59.26 -19.13 -4.72
C ILE A 858 60.76 -19.27 -4.45
N PRO A 859 61.54 -20.11 -5.20
CA PRO A 859 62.96 -20.23 -4.97
C PRO A 859 63.70 -18.89 -5.12
N ASP A 860 63.35 -18.08 -6.12
CA ASP A 860 63.95 -16.77 -6.35
C ASP A 860 63.54 -15.76 -5.26
N ALA A 861 62.29 -15.85 -4.77
CA ALA A 861 61.84 -15.01 -3.66
C ALA A 861 62.65 -15.32 -2.39
N ILE A 862 62.76 -16.60 -2.02
CA ILE A 862 63.51 -17.04 -0.83
C ILE A 862 64.98 -16.70 -0.93
N ALA A 863 65.63 -16.97 -2.07
CA ALA A 863 67.05 -16.61 -2.30
C ALA A 863 67.33 -15.10 -2.14
N SER A 864 66.41 -14.23 -2.54
CA SER A 864 66.53 -12.78 -2.44
C SER A 864 66.31 -12.20 -1.04
N VAL A 865 65.79 -12.98 -0.09
CA VAL A 865 65.51 -12.50 1.27
C VAL A 865 66.80 -12.04 1.98
N LYS A 866 67.89 -12.76 1.80
CA LYS A 866 69.20 -12.42 2.39
C LYS A 866 69.70 -11.04 1.98
N ASP A 867 69.67 -10.77 0.68
CA ASP A 867 70.11 -9.49 0.13
C ASP A 867 69.19 -8.32 0.54
N ALA A 868 67.85 -8.60 0.52
CA ALA A 868 66.87 -7.63 0.97
C ALA A 868 67.02 -7.29 2.48
N LEU A 869 67.30 -8.26 3.29
CA LEU A 869 67.53 -8.07 4.74
C LEU A 869 68.85 -7.33 4.98
N SER A 870 69.94 -7.69 4.28
CA SER A 870 71.23 -7.05 4.38
C SER A 870 71.16 -5.56 4.02
N GLY A 871 70.31 -5.19 3.04
CA GLY A 871 70.12 -3.80 2.67
C GLY A 871 69.33 -2.94 3.64
N MET A 872 68.65 -3.57 4.61
CA MET A 872 67.88 -2.90 5.67
C MET A 872 68.62 -2.72 6.96
N ILE A 873 69.52 -3.59 7.24
CA ILE A 873 70.32 -3.59 8.49
C ILE A 873 71.54 -2.70 8.31
N LYS A 874 71.77 -1.75 9.23
CA LYS A 874 72.88 -0.86 9.25
C LYS A 874 74.10 -1.49 9.93
#